data_e99d5429b6a0505cdf134806ed530c98
#
_entry.id   e99d5429b6a0505cdf134806ed530c98
#
_cell.length_a   1.000
_cell.length_b   1.000
_cell.length_c   1.000
_cell.angle_alpha   90.00
_cell.angle_beta   90.00
_cell.angle_gamma   90.00
#
_symmetry.space_group_name_H-M   'P 1'
#
loop_
_entity.id
_entity.type
_entity.pdbx_description
1 polymer ?
#
loop_
_entity_poly.entity_id
_entity_poly.type
_entity_poly.pdbx_seq_one_letter_code
_entity_poly.pdbx_strand_id
1 'polypeptide(L)'
;MTPTDQEFNDPVGYLSSDKVSKLGATYGLVKIVPPPNWKPSFHINPDFKFHVRKQVLSDLGITTRSRDFFRENINRFLKMRRKRQLKLYFNVQGTRVYYYDLYREVENLGEPMDKEKWEKLGARFGVKASALEREYDSTIKYYATYLHTNCTYDFPESDSEDEYDSCLVCGQHDHPLETLLCDNCDNPYHMKCLNPPLELVPATSWYCDKCLIGTGEYGFDEDVDVKYTIPEFYKMCQDFDAKFIRDYNQNNPLSVDDIERKFWSFVDAEKSDLEVKYGADIHNLRPGEVSGFPMADTPSLDTTDPAIQYYINHPWNLNKLPFSNGSLLNFINTSISGMTIPWIYIGSLLSTFCWHVEDHYTLSANYCHFGATKKWYGIPSLFADKFEKLMRDSAPDLFKRQPDLLHQLVTLMSPLKLVEHGIPCVYADQNSNEFVITYPRVYHAGFNCGFNFNEAVNFAIDEWLEFGEKSVNDYRPIKKENVFNHYELLENILSRFNAKHDVSLDLVKRSLWSFERYVSRLEELLAQLKDKSTVEYKPSVDNNDEDDLCDSCKTHIGFQYFVLEPENSKQLLTPDASPQEIETKPNKNEEAKKVANSQASHDLASLNERKAMVDEFNSLIEKAKKDVDNDESTKVRRSKRIHSLKEKEVPQRPTKRAKKNIIKKKAAQSKLCSECVCPMEGKLIHGKLVLRKQLSTLKELIEETKMNLV
;
A
#
# COMPACT_ATOMS: atom_id res chain seq x y z
N MET A 1 -11.21 -20.63 -14.43
CA MET A 1 -10.44 -21.78 -14.97
C MET A 1 -10.81 -23.02 -14.19
N THR A 2 -10.95 -24.16 -14.85
CA THR A 2 -11.26 -25.46 -14.27
C THR A 2 -10.17 -26.44 -14.67
N PRO A 3 -9.12 -26.60 -13.84
CA PRO A 3 -8.07 -27.58 -14.10
C PRO A 3 -8.62 -29.02 -14.06
N THR A 4 -7.98 -29.92 -14.77
CA THR A 4 -8.16 -31.36 -14.59
C THR A 4 -7.52 -31.79 -13.25
N ASP A 5 -7.86 -33.01 -12.75
CA ASP A 5 -7.25 -33.54 -11.52
C ASP A 5 -5.69 -33.57 -11.63
N GLN A 6 -5.16 -33.89 -12.80
CA GLN A 6 -3.72 -33.93 -13.02
C GLN A 6 -3.08 -32.53 -12.97
N GLU A 7 -3.68 -31.55 -13.64
CA GLU A 7 -3.22 -30.17 -13.62
C GLU A 7 -3.34 -29.55 -12.21
N PHE A 8 -4.38 -29.94 -11.47
CA PHE A 8 -4.62 -29.43 -10.13
C PHE A 8 -3.63 -29.95 -9.08
N ASN A 9 -2.92 -31.05 -9.34
CA ASN A 9 -1.88 -31.57 -8.44
C ASN A 9 -0.57 -30.79 -8.49
N ASP A 10 -0.40 -29.87 -9.46
CA ASP A 10 0.76 -28.99 -9.59
C ASP A 10 0.31 -27.53 -9.79
N PRO A 11 0.02 -26.79 -8.68
CA PRO A 11 -0.46 -25.40 -8.78
C PRO A 11 0.50 -24.47 -9.51
N VAL A 12 1.80 -24.58 -9.24
CA VAL A 12 2.80 -23.69 -9.84
C VAL A 12 2.95 -23.97 -11.33
N GLY A 13 3.10 -25.25 -11.72
CA GLY A 13 3.16 -25.65 -13.13
C GLY A 13 1.87 -25.29 -13.89
N TYR A 14 0.69 -25.45 -13.27
CA TYR A 14 -0.57 -25.05 -13.88
C TYR A 14 -0.68 -23.54 -14.10
N LEU A 15 -0.34 -22.73 -13.08
CA LEU A 15 -0.41 -21.27 -13.14
C LEU A 15 0.66 -20.66 -14.07
N SER A 16 1.82 -21.35 -14.22
CA SER A 16 2.89 -20.97 -15.15
C SER A 16 2.67 -21.50 -16.58
N SER A 17 1.61 -22.32 -16.81
CA SER A 17 1.31 -22.78 -18.16
C SER A 17 0.97 -21.60 -19.09
N ASP A 18 1.39 -21.68 -20.37
CA ASP A 18 1.19 -20.62 -21.38
C ASP A 18 -0.24 -20.05 -21.40
N LYS A 19 -1.24 -20.95 -21.22
CA LYS A 19 -2.64 -20.57 -21.24
C LYS A 19 -3.03 -19.73 -20.03
N VAL A 20 -2.61 -20.15 -18.82
CA VAL A 20 -3.06 -19.54 -17.56
C VAL A 20 -2.20 -18.30 -17.26
N SER A 21 -0.88 -18.39 -17.46
CA SER A 21 0.05 -17.28 -17.31
C SER A 21 -0.33 -16.10 -18.22
N LYS A 22 -0.68 -16.37 -19.49
CA LYS A 22 -1.14 -15.33 -20.42
C LYS A 22 -2.44 -14.66 -19.94
N LEU A 23 -3.39 -15.43 -19.40
CA LEU A 23 -4.61 -14.84 -18.82
C LEU A 23 -4.29 -13.99 -17.59
N GLY A 24 -3.42 -14.47 -16.71
CA GLY A 24 -2.96 -13.74 -15.54
C GLY A 24 -2.25 -12.44 -15.90
N ALA A 25 -1.34 -12.47 -16.87
CA ALA A 25 -0.66 -11.29 -17.37
C ALA A 25 -1.63 -10.28 -18.02
N THR A 26 -2.66 -10.78 -18.72
CA THR A 26 -3.64 -9.93 -19.43
C THR A 26 -4.65 -9.29 -18.50
N TYR A 27 -5.24 -10.08 -17.61
CA TYR A 27 -6.38 -9.65 -16.78
C TYR A 27 -6.00 -9.40 -15.32
N GLY A 28 -4.90 -9.95 -14.86
CA GLY A 28 -4.42 -9.79 -13.49
C GLY A 28 -5.06 -10.73 -12.46
N LEU A 29 -6.33 -11.08 -12.62
CA LEU A 29 -7.07 -11.99 -11.76
C LEU A 29 -7.39 -13.29 -12.50
N VAL A 30 -7.15 -14.42 -11.85
CA VAL A 30 -7.56 -15.74 -12.35
C VAL A 30 -8.35 -16.48 -11.28
N LYS A 31 -9.62 -16.77 -11.57
CA LYS A 31 -10.46 -17.63 -10.71
C LYS A 31 -10.24 -19.09 -11.07
N ILE A 32 -9.90 -19.90 -10.06
CA ILE A 32 -9.74 -21.35 -10.18
C ILE A 32 -10.90 -22.05 -9.49
N VAL A 33 -11.61 -22.87 -10.22
CA VAL A 33 -12.63 -23.78 -9.69
C VAL A 33 -12.00 -25.16 -9.56
N PRO A 34 -11.77 -25.65 -8.35
CA PRO A 34 -11.19 -26.96 -8.13
C PRO A 34 -12.00 -28.10 -8.77
N PRO A 35 -11.38 -29.27 -9.03
CA PRO A 35 -12.11 -30.46 -9.43
C PRO A 35 -13.26 -30.78 -8.46
N PRO A 36 -14.40 -31.32 -8.92
CA PRO A 36 -15.61 -31.52 -8.09
C PRO A 36 -15.41 -32.35 -6.82
N ASN A 37 -14.43 -33.25 -6.84
CA ASN A 37 -14.11 -34.14 -5.72
C ASN A 37 -13.15 -33.52 -4.71
N TRP A 38 -12.54 -32.38 -5.03
CA TRP A 38 -11.63 -31.69 -4.12
C TRP A 38 -12.41 -30.74 -3.19
N LYS A 39 -12.64 -31.22 -1.97
CA LYS A 39 -13.36 -30.47 -0.92
C LYS A 39 -12.69 -30.74 0.42
N PRO A 40 -11.68 -29.94 0.81
CA PRO A 40 -11.06 -30.09 2.12
C PRO A 40 -12.08 -29.84 3.22
N SER A 41 -12.04 -30.67 4.27
CA SER A 41 -12.83 -30.43 5.47
C SER A 41 -12.30 -29.23 6.23
N PHE A 42 -13.20 -28.48 6.83
CA PHE A 42 -12.87 -27.27 7.59
C PHE A 42 -12.48 -27.61 9.04
N HIS A 43 -11.34 -27.10 9.50
CA HIS A 43 -10.71 -27.52 10.75
C HIS A 43 -10.33 -26.38 11.70
N ILE A 44 -11.16 -25.38 11.88
CA ILE A 44 -10.93 -24.36 12.91
C ILE A 44 -11.62 -24.76 14.21
N ASN A 45 -10.93 -24.53 15.34
CA ASN A 45 -11.51 -24.72 16.66
C ASN A 45 -12.75 -23.81 16.82
N PRO A 46 -13.93 -24.34 17.19
CA PRO A 46 -15.14 -23.55 17.43
C PRO A 46 -14.98 -22.44 18.48
N ASP A 47 -14.08 -22.63 19.44
CA ASP A 47 -13.79 -21.65 20.49
C ASP A 47 -12.78 -20.56 20.09
N PHE A 48 -12.30 -20.62 18.86
CA PHE A 48 -11.41 -19.60 18.32
C PHE A 48 -12.06 -18.21 18.35
N LYS A 49 -11.35 -17.23 18.90
CA LYS A 49 -11.83 -15.85 19.05
C LYS A 49 -10.95 -14.88 18.32
N PHE A 50 -11.58 -13.94 17.63
CA PHE A 50 -10.90 -12.92 16.85
C PHE A 50 -11.49 -11.53 17.09
N HIS A 51 -10.67 -10.50 16.85
CA HIS A 51 -11.09 -9.11 16.80
C HIS A 51 -11.60 -8.75 15.42
N VAL A 52 -12.40 -7.69 15.34
CA VAL A 52 -12.92 -7.16 14.08
C VAL A 52 -12.50 -5.71 13.91
N ARG A 53 -12.32 -5.30 12.65
CA ARG A 53 -12.16 -3.91 12.25
C ARG A 53 -13.53 -3.33 11.91
N LYS A 54 -13.74 -2.08 12.31
CA LYS A 54 -14.92 -1.29 11.95
C LYS A 54 -14.58 -0.45 10.73
N GLN A 55 -15.47 -0.46 9.74
CA GLN A 55 -15.29 0.25 8.49
C GLN A 55 -16.54 1.11 8.23
N VAL A 56 -16.32 2.40 7.95
CA VAL A 56 -17.34 3.31 7.42
C VAL A 56 -17.04 3.54 5.95
N LEU A 57 -17.89 3.03 5.05
CA LEU A 57 -17.58 2.95 3.62
C LEU A 57 -17.32 4.32 2.97
N SER A 58 -18.04 5.37 3.37
CA SER A 58 -17.79 6.73 2.85
C SER A 58 -16.40 7.26 3.16
N ASP A 59 -15.78 6.79 4.25
CA ASP A 59 -14.45 7.26 4.67
C ASP A 59 -13.32 6.59 3.89
N LEU A 60 -13.63 5.55 3.11
CA LEU A 60 -12.68 4.84 2.27
C LEU A 60 -12.53 5.44 0.86
N GLY A 61 -13.51 6.23 0.40
CA GLY A 61 -13.46 6.89 -0.90
C GLY A 61 -12.34 7.94 -0.96
N ILE A 62 -11.40 7.83 -1.91
CA ILE A 62 -10.25 8.74 -2.03
C ILE A 62 -10.67 10.21 -2.14
N THR A 63 -11.76 10.50 -2.83
CA THR A 63 -12.27 11.87 -3.01
C THR A 63 -12.84 12.43 -1.70
N THR A 64 -13.65 11.67 -0.99
CA THR A 64 -14.23 12.08 0.30
C THR A 64 -13.14 12.31 1.31
N ARG A 65 -12.19 11.39 1.38
CA ARG A 65 -11.04 11.44 2.27
C ARG A 65 -10.16 12.69 2.03
N SER A 66 -9.89 13.03 0.76
CA SER A 66 -9.13 14.23 0.41
C SER A 66 -9.84 15.50 0.84
N ARG A 67 -11.16 15.56 0.66
CA ARG A 67 -11.99 16.70 1.08
C ARG A 67 -12.00 16.86 2.60
N ASP A 68 -12.12 15.76 3.36
CA ASP A 68 -12.08 15.78 4.81
C ASP A 68 -10.70 16.16 5.34
N PHE A 69 -9.63 15.61 4.79
CA PHE A 69 -8.25 15.95 5.14
C PHE A 69 -7.98 17.44 4.94
N PHE A 70 -8.37 17.98 3.78
CA PHE A 70 -8.24 19.42 3.52
C PHE A 70 -9.04 20.26 4.52
N ARG A 71 -10.32 19.91 4.75
CA ARG A 71 -11.20 20.62 5.72
C ARG A 71 -10.61 20.63 7.12
N GLU A 72 -10.09 19.52 7.59
CA GLU A 72 -9.47 19.44 8.93
C GLU A 72 -8.26 20.34 9.04
N ASN A 73 -7.37 20.30 8.05
CA ASN A 73 -6.14 21.09 8.05
C ASN A 73 -6.41 22.60 7.96
N ILE A 74 -7.29 23.03 7.02
CA ILE A 74 -7.67 24.44 6.94
C ILE A 74 -8.37 24.92 8.21
N ASN A 75 -9.19 24.06 8.85
CA ASN A 75 -9.87 24.40 10.08
C ASN A 75 -8.92 24.51 11.29
N ARG A 76 -7.86 23.68 11.38
CA ARG A 76 -6.77 23.85 12.36
C ARG A 76 -6.12 25.24 12.16
N PHE A 77 -5.78 25.57 10.94
CA PHE A 77 -5.19 26.86 10.58
C PHE A 77 -6.11 28.06 10.91
N LEU A 78 -7.40 27.98 10.57
CA LEU A 78 -8.39 29.03 10.88
C LEU A 78 -8.66 29.17 12.37
N LYS A 79 -8.72 28.05 13.12
CA LYS A 79 -8.90 28.04 14.57
C LYS A 79 -7.78 28.79 15.27
N MET A 80 -6.50 28.55 14.90
CA MET A 80 -5.35 29.27 15.44
C MET A 80 -5.43 30.80 15.21
N ARG A 81 -6.11 31.22 14.16
CA ARG A 81 -6.30 32.64 13.80
C ARG A 81 -7.64 33.22 14.29
N ARG A 82 -8.35 32.48 15.14
CA ARG A 82 -9.69 32.85 15.67
C ARG A 82 -10.69 33.19 14.56
N LYS A 83 -10.56 32.52 13.40
CA LYS A 83 -11.49 32.66 12.27
C LYS A 83 -12.56 31.55 12.32
N ARG A 84 -13.68 31.79 11.62
CA ARG A 84 -14.75 30.80 11.48
C ARG A 84 -14.23 29.58 10.75
N GLN A 85 -14.53 28.38 11.29
CA GLN A 85 -14.25 27.10 10.64
C GLN A 85 -15.17 26.89 9.44
N LEU A 86 -14.64 26.23 8.41
CA LEU A 86 -15.34 25.91 7.19
C LEU A 86 -16.09 24.57 7.31
N LYS A 87 -17.22 24.50 6.64
CA LYS A 87 -17.87 23.23 6.31
C LYS A 87 -17.13 22.53 5.18
N LEU A 88 -17.58 21.37 4.76
CA LEU A 88 -17.00 20.65 3.65
C LEU A 88 -17.19 21.39 2.30
N TYR A 89 -18.32 22.07 2.17
CA TYR A 89 -18.70 22.81 0.96
C TYR A 89 -19.44 24.10 1.30
N PHE A 90 -19.56 24.96 0.30
CA PHE A 90 -20.44 26.13 0.28
C PHE A 90 -21.46 26.05 -0.87
N ASN A 91 -22.51 26.83 -0.80
CA ASN A 91 -23.57 26.84 -1.82
C ASN A 91 -23.55 28.14 -2.62
N VAL A 92 -23.56 28.00 -3.95
CA VAL A 92 -23.75 29.12 -4.89
C VAL A 92 -24.97 28.82 -5.73
N GLN A 93 -26.01 29.61 -5.57
CA GLN A 93 -27.27 29.51 -6.33
C GLN A 93 -27.90 28.08 -6.35
N GLY A 94 -27.75 27.35 -5.26
CA GLY A 94 -28.24 25.97 -5.10
C GLY A 94 -27.24 24.88 -5.53
N THR A 95 -26.12 25.25 -6.16
CA THR A 95 -25.04 24.32 -6.48
C THR A 95 -24.05 24.23 -5.32
N ARG A 96 -23.69 22.98 -4.93
CA ARG A 96 -22.64 22.73 -3.93
C ARG A 96 -21.28 22.79 -4.59
N VAL A 97 -20.37 23.56 -3.98
CA VAL A 97 -18.95 23.64 -4.35
C VAL A 97 -18.13 23.24 -3.12
N TYR A 98 -17.32 22.20 -3.26
CA TYR A 98 -16.45 21.76 -2.18
C TYR A 98 -15.22 22.66 -2.11
N TYR A 99 -14.80 23.04 -0.91
CA TYR A 99 -13.63 23.90 -0.72
C TYR A 99 -12.35 23.29 -1.25
N TYR A 100 -12.17 21.98 -1.07
CA TYR A 100 -11.02 21.26 -1.61
C TYR A 100 -11.01 21.25 -3.14
N ASP A 101 -12.15 20.99 -3.78
CA ASP A 101 -12.23 20.95 -5.24
C ASP A 101 -11.89 22.33 -5.84
N LEU A 102 -12.39 23.41 -5.22
CA LEU A 102 -12.04 24.77 -5.64
C LEU A 102 -10.55 25.05 -5.45
N TYR A 103 -9.98 24.69 -4.30
CA TYR A 103 -8.55 24.82 -4.03
C TYR A 103 -7.72 24.09 -5.09
N ARG A 104 -8.03 22.84 -5.38
CA ARG A 104 -7.31 22.03 -6.37
C ARG A 104 -7.37 22.62 -7.78
N GLU A 105 -8.53 23.12 -8.17
CA GLU A 105 -8.70 23.72 -9.50
C GLU A 105 -7.92 25.04 -9.64
N VAL A 106 -7.83 25.84 -8.59
CA VAL A 106 -7.00 27.04 -8.58
C VAL A 106 -5.51 26.66 -8.65
N GLU A 107 -5.07 25.68 -7.86
CA GLU A 107 -3.69 25.16 -7.91
C GLU A 107 -3.33 24.64 -9.32
N ASN A 108 -4.23 23.89 -9.96
CA ASN A 108 -4.02 23.36 -11.32
C ASN A 108 -3.89 24.46 -12.39
N LEU A 109 -4.60 25.57 -12.22
CA LEU A 109 -4.53 26.70 -13.16
C LEU A 109 -3.30 27.61 -12.89
N GLY A 110 -2.74 27.54 -11.68
CA GLY A 110 -1.59 28.32 -11.23
C GLY A 110 -1.87 29.81 -11.02
N GLU A 111 -1.16 30.39 -10.08
CA GLU A 111 -1.17 31.86 -9.81
C GLU A 111 -0.36 32.60 -10.88
N PRO A 112 -0.69 33.87 -11.25
CA PRO A 112 -1.84 34.61 -10.76
C PRO A 112 -3.16 34.18 -11.41
N MET A 113 -4.25 34.28 -10.64
CA MET A 113 -5.60 34.04 -11.10
C MET A 113 -6.18 35.30 -11.76
N ASP A 114 -6.37 35.26 -13.07
CA ASP A 114 -7.00 36.35 -13.83
C ASP A 114 -8.50 36.08 -14.08
N LYS A 115 -9.16 37.05 -14.71
CA LYS A 115 -10.60 36.96 -14.97
C LYS A 115 -10.97 35.79 -15.87
N GLU A 116 -10.14 35.45 -16.86
CA GLU A 116 -10.39 34.34 -17.80
C GLU A 116 -10.35 32.98 -17.07
N LYS A 117 -9.36 32.78 -16.20
CA LYS A 117 -9.25 31.59 -15.37
C LYS A 117 -10.45 31.43 -14.43
N TRP A 118 -10.91 32.52 -13.80
CA TRP A 118 -12.13 32.50 -12.99
C TRP A 118 -13.38 32.20 -13.78
N GLU A 119 -13.54 32.73 -15.01
CA GLU A 119 -14.67 32.43 -15.89
C GLU A 119 -14.66 30.95 -16.31
N LYS A 120 -13.48 30.39 -16.59
CA LYS A 120 -13.29 28.96 -16.87
C LYS A 120 -13.72 28.09 -15.69
N LEU A 121 -13.35 28.46 -14.47
CA LEU A 121 -13.78 27.76 -13.27
C LEU A 121 -15.28 27.89 -13.04
N GLY A 122 -15.84 29.10 -13.25
CA GLY A 122 -17.27 29.33 -13.17
C GLY A 122 -18.07 28.41 -14.08
N ALA A 123 -17.63 28.28 -15.34
CA ALA A 123 -18.24 27.36 -16.31
C ALA A 123 -18.12 25.88 -15.86
N ARG A 124 -16.95 25.47 -15.36
CA ARG A 124 -16.71 24.10 -14.89
C ARG A 124 -17.57 23.71 -13.69
N PHE A 125 -17.70 24.61 -12.71
CA PHE A 125 -18.56 24.37 -11.54
C PHE A 125 -20.04 24.68 -11.77
N GLY A 126 -20.40 25.23 -12.93
CA GLY A 126 -21.75 25.64 -13.24
C GLY A 126 -22.28 26.79 -12.37
N VAL A 127 -21.39 27.70 -11.92
CA VAL A 127 -21.69 28.80 -11.02
C VAL A 127 -21.02 30.10 -11.49
N LYS A 128 -21.45 31.26 -10.92
CA LYS A 128 -20.84 32.54 -11.26
C LYS A 128 -19.38 32.62 -10.81
N ALA A 129 -18.46 32.97 -11.70
CA ALA A 129 -17.03 33.16 -11.45
C ALA A 129 -16.76 34.07 -10.24
N SER A 130 -17.44 35.22 -10.16
CA SER A 130 -17.27 36.18 -9.06
C SER A 130 -17.68 35.65 -7.66
N ALA A 131 -18.49 34.59 -7.62
CA ALA A 131 -18.83 33.95 -6.34
C ALA A 131 -17.72 33.00 -5.89
N LEU A 132 -17.10 32.27 -6.82
CA LEU A 132 -15.93 31.42 -6.54
C LEU A 132 -14.73 32.24 -6.08
N GLU A 133 -14.40 33.32 -6.84
CA GLU A 133 -13.32 34.25 -6.52
C GLU A 133 -13.47 34.83 -5.11
N ARG A 134 -14.63 35.38 -4.78
CA ARG A 134 -14.92 35.94 -3.46
C ARG A 134 -14.76 34.93 -2.33
N GLU A 135 -15.28 33.72 -2.53
CA GLU A 135 -15.20 32.68 -1.51
C GLU A 135 -13.75 32.18 -1.35
N TYR A 136 -13.01 32.01 -2.45
CA TYR A 136 -11.59 31.66 -2.43
C TYR A 136 -10.76 32.74 -1.70
N ASP A 137 -10.88 33.99 -2.09
CA ASP A 137 -10.11 35.08 -1.50
C ASP A 137 -10.41 35.28 0.01
N SER A 138 -11.66 35.07 0.43
CA SER A 138 -12.05 35.26 1.82
C SER A 138 -11.70 34.07 2.74
N THR A 139 -11.49 32.87 2.18
CA THR A 139 -11.35 31.63 2.97
C THR A 139 -10.07 30.86 2.67
N ILE A 140 -9.86 30.45 1.42
CA ILE A 140 -8.82 29.50 1.02
C ILE A 140 -7.47 30.18 0.78
N LYS A 141 -7.45 31.30 0.08
CA LYS A 141 -6.23 31.99 -0.42
C LYS A 141 -5.15 32.15 0.66
N TYR A 142 -5.56 32.60 1.84
CA TYR A 142 -4.61 32.81 2.93
C TYR A 142 -3.97 31.52 3.44
N TYR A 143 -4.73 30.43 3.44
CA TYR A 143 -4.21 29.11 3.78
C TYR A 143 -3.32 28.56 2.66
N ALA A 144 -3.71 28.69 1.40
CA ALA A 144 -2.90 28.30 0.25
C ALA A 144 -1.55 29.04 0.25
N THR A 145 -1.56 30.37 0.43
CA THR A 145 -0.32 31.16 0.56
C THR A 145 0.56 30.66 1.71
N TYR A 146 -0.03 30.33 2.86
CA TYR A 146 0.71 29.77 3.99
C TYR A 146 1.37 28.44 3.64
N LEU A 147 0.66 27.53 2.96
CA LEU A 147 1.21 26.25 2.52
C LEU A 147 2.42 26.43 1.58
N HIS A 148 2.36 27.38 0.66
CA HIS A 148 3.46 27.66 -0.27
C HIS A 148 4.68 28.30 0.39
N THR A 149 4.49 29.11 1.44
CA THR A 149 5.58 29.87 2.05
C THR A 149 6.22 29.21 3.26
N ASN A 150 5.45 28.45 4.05
CA ASN A 150 5.86 27.99 5.38
C ASN A 150 5.79 26.48 5.56
N CYS A 151 5.19 25.74 4.61
CA CYS A 151 5.01 24.32 4.78
C CYS A 151 6.12 23.53 4.11
N THR A 152 6.95 22.88 4.93
CA THR A 152 7.78 21.76 4.49
C THR A 152 7.01 20.47 4.81
N TYR A 153 6.70 19.69 3.78
CA TYR A 153 6.09 18.37 3.95
C TYR A 153 7.08 17.33 4.49
N ASP A 154 8.35 17.70 4.56
CA ASP A 154 9.42 16.87 5.08
C ASP A 154 9.44 16.92 6.60
N PHE A 155 9.15 15.79 7.21
CA PHE A 155 9.28 15.60 8.65
C PHE A 155 10.53 14.77 8.91
N PRO A 156 11.49 15.26 9.67
CA PRO A 156 12.43 14.36 10.29
C PRO A 156 11.63 13.45 11.20
N GLU A 157 11.69 12.14 10.95
CA GLU A 157 11.26 11.13 11.91
C GLU A 157 12.06 11.40 13.18
N SER A 158 11.41 11.89 14.21
CA SER A 158 12.04 12.05 15.52
C SER A 158 11.93 10.73 16.25
N ASP A 159 12.79 9.77 15.90
CA ASP A 159 13.02 8.58 16.72
C ASP A 159 13.87 8.88 17.97
N SER A 160 14.15 10.14 18.24
CA SER A 160 14.82 10.53 19.48
C SER A 160 13.77 10.86 20.54
N GLU A 161 13.57 9.92 21.45
CA GLU A 161 12.96 10.15 22.77
C GLU A 161 13.86 11.04 23.66
N ASP A 162 14.64 11.93 23.06
CA ASP A 162 15.38 12.93 23.80
C ASP A 162 14.37 13.97 24.30
N GLU A 163 14.29 14.11 25.60
CA GLU A 163 13.56 15.19 26.28
C GLU A 163 14.08 16.52 25.76
N TYR A 164 13.40 17.09 24.73
CA TYR A 164 13.74 18.39 24.20
C TYR A 164 13.21 19.48 25.14
N ASP A 165 14.03 19.90 26.10
CA ASP A 165 13.76 21.10 26.88
C ASP A 165 14.05 22.38 26.08
N SER A 166 14.62 22.28 24.88
CA SER A 166 15.10 23.41 24.08
C SER A 166 14.25 23.67 22.84
N CYS A 167 14.06 24.94 22.50
CA CYS A 167 13.32 25.38 21.32
C CYS A 167 13.86 24.75 20.02
N LEU A 168 13.00 24.10 19.24
CA LEU A 168 13.40 23.42 18.00
C LEU A 168 13.86 24.37 16.87
N VAL A 169 13.65 25.69 17.02
CA VAL A 169 14.10 26.69 16.03
C VAL A 169 15.50 27.21 16.33
N CYS A 170 15.79 27.61 17.58
CA CYS A 170 17.07 28.21 17.95
C CYS A 170 17.98 27.27 18.78
N GLY A 171 17.48 26.11 19.24
CA GLY A 171 18.27 25.17 20.06
C GLY A 171 18.54 25.63 21.50
N GLN A 172 17.96 26.73 21.95
CA GLN A 172 18.14 27.27 23.31
C GLN A 172 16.96 26.93 24.20
N HIS A 173 17.18 26.84 25.52
CA HIS A 173 16.18 26.53 26.52
C HIS A 173 15.93 27.70 27.50
N ASP A 174 16.28 28.92 27.07
CA ASP A 174 15.99 30.15 27.75
C ASP A 174 14.51 30.54 27.59
N HIS A 175 14.05 31.51 28.40
CA HIS A 175 12.69 32.06 28.34
C HIS A 175 11.53 31.03 28.45
N PRO A 176 11.44 30.18 29.49
CA PRO A 176 10.41 29.16 29.62
C PRO A 176 8.97 29.72 29.64
N LEU A 177 8.75 30.95 30.03
CA LEU A 177 7.45 31.62 30.02
C LEU A 177 7.01 32.08 28.61
N GLU A 178 7.96 32.17 27.67
CA GLU A 178 7.69 32.48 26.26
C GLU A 178 7.80 31.26 25.36
N THR A 179 7.88 30.05 25.95
CA THR A 179 7.95 28.76 25.22
C THR A 179 6.58 28.14 25.11
N LEU A 180 6.16 27.82 23.88
CA LEU A 180 4.93 27.07 23.61
C LEU A 180 5.29 25.60 23.35
N LEU A 181 4.48 24.71 23.90
CA LEU A 181 4.47 23.30 23.50
C LEU A 181 3.41 23.09 22.43
N CYS A 182 3.75 22.33 21.40
CA CYS A 182 2.78 21.94 20.37
C CYS A 182 1.75 20.97 20.94
N ASP A 183 0.46 21.25 20.82
CA ASP A 183 -0.62 20.40 21.35
C ASP A 183 -0.73 19.01 20.67
N ASN A 184 0.09 18.70 19.69
CA ASN A 184 0.13 17.40 19.02
C ASN A 184 1.41 16.61 19.28
N CYS A 185 2.58 17.26 19.29
CA CYS A 185 3.89 16.59 19.41
C CYS A 185 4.67 16.96 20.67
N ASP A 186 4.12 17.81 21.55
CA ASP A 186 4.71 18.33 22.79
C ASP A 186 6.08 19.03 22.61
N ASN A 187 6.52 19.24 21.38
CA ASN A 187 7.80 19.90 21.11
C ASN A 187 7.78 21.38 21.46
N PRO A 188 8.88 21.93 22.07
CA PRO A 188 8.96 23.32 22.51
C PRO A 188 9.39 24.29 21.40
N TYR A 189 8.78 25.47 21.41
CA TYR A 189 9.06 26.57 20.49
C TYR A 189 8.95 27.91 21.22
N HIS A 190 9.98 28.78 21.13
CA HIS A 190 9.82 30.13 21.62
C HIS A 190 8.86 30.91 20.73
N MET A 191 7.95 31.68 21.31
CA MET A 191 6.96 32.47 20.58
C MET A 191 7.61 33.44 19.61
N LYS A 192 8.78 34.01 19.96
CA LYS A 192 9.55 34.91 19.10
C LYS A 192 10.30 34.22 17.95
N CYS A 193 10.54 32.91 18.07
CA CYS A 193 11.18 32.11 17.02
C CYS A 193 10.21 31.64 15.94
N LEU A 194 8.91 31.82 16.15
CA LEU A 194 7.88 31.45 15.17
C LEU A 194 7.79 32.43 14.02
N ASN A 195 7.33 31.96 12.87
CA ASN A 195 7.07 32.81 11.72
C ASN A 195 5.59 32.76 11.29
N PRO A 196 4.76 33.78 11.47
CA PRO A 196 5.09 35.06 12.19
C PRO A 196 5.23 34.83 13.70
N PRO A 197 6.01 35.70 14.41
CA PRO A 197 6.17 35.65 15.85
C PRO A 197 4.83 35.84 16.58
N LEU A 198 4.68 35.23 17.74
CA LEU A 198 3.53 35.40 18.60
C LEU A 198 3.88 36.29 19.77
N GLU A 199 2.99 37.27 20.05
CA GLU A 199 3.14 38.19 21.18
C GLU A 199 2.50 37.67 22.47
N LEU A 200 1.51 36.79 22.34
CA LEU A 200 0.76 36.23 23.46
C LEU A 200 0.53 34.75 23.26
N VAL A 201 0.49 34.00 24.36
CA VAL A 201 0.11 32.58 24.37
C VAL A 201 -1.29 32.43 23.79
N PRO A 202 -1.48 31.57 22.78
CA PRO A 202 -2.79 31.34 22.18
C PRO A 202 -3.80 30.80 23.24
N ALA A 203 -4.99 31.35 23.26
CA ALA A 203 -6.07 30.88 24.14
C ALA A 203 -6.74 29.57 23.65
N THR A 204 -6.33 29.06 22.48
CA THR A 204 -6.80 27.81 21.85
C THR A 204 -5.62 26.95 21.54
N SER A 205 -5.87 25.66 21.22
CA SER A 205 -4.81 24.74 20.76
C SER A 205 -3.92 25.37 19.73
N TRP A 206 -2.60 25.21 19.91
CA TRP A 206 -1.58 25.68 19.01
C TRP A 206 -0.80 24.46 18.44
N TYR A 207 -0.57 24.48 17.13
CA TYR A 207 0.17 23.44 16.43
C TYR A 207 1.39 24.05 15.76
N CYS A 208 2.54 23.40 15.89
CA CYS A 208 3.73 23.79 15.13
C CYS A 208 3.48 23.57 13.62
N ASP A 209 4.34 24.15 12.77
CA ASP A 209 4.18 24.07 11.32
C ASP A 209 4.12 22.61 10.82
N LYS A 210 4.87 21.71 11.46
CA LYS A 210 4.84 20.28 11.18
C LYS A 210 3.52 19.60 11.53
N CYS A 211 2.88 19.99 12.63
CA CYS A 211 1.64 19.40 13.14
C CYS A 211 0.37 20.11 12.67
N LEU A 212 0.50 21.27 12.03
CA LEU A 212 -0.63 21.98 11.50
C LEU A 212 -1.34 21.21 10.39
N ILE A 213 -0.56 20.52 9.57
CA ILE A 213 -1.07 19.53 8.64
C ILE A 213 -1.13 18.19 9.37
N GLY A 214 -2.30 17.58 9.42
CA GLY A 214 -2.48 16.25 10.02
C GLY A 214 -1.57 15.21 9.38
N THR A 215 -1.31 14.11 10.07
CA THR A 215 -0.47 13.02 9.57
C THR A 215 -1.00 12.39 8.29
N GLY A 216 -2.31 12.50 8.05
CA GLY A 216 -2.97 11.80 6.94
C GLY A 216 -3.11 10.30 7.19
N GLU A 217 -2.70 9.84 8.38
CA GLU A 217 -2.93 8.47 8.80
C GLU A 217 -4.41 8.21 8.97
N TYR A 218 -4.83 7.13 8.36
CA TYR A 218 -6.15 6.58 8.50
C TYR A 218 -5.99 5.09 8.75
N GLY A 219 -6.44 4.66 9.88
CA GLY A 219 -6.56 3.25 10.23
C GLY A 219 -8.02 2.85 10.28
N PHE A 220 -8.25 1.56 10.35
CA PHE A 220 -9.54 1.04 10.77
C PHE A 220 -9.59 1.05 12.30
N ASP A 221 -10.71 1.51 12.87
CA ASP A 221 -10.94 1.35 14.29
C ASP A 221 -11.06 -0.14 14.62
N GLU A 222 -10.15 -0.65 15.43
CA GLU A 222 -10.25 -2.01 15.95
C GLU A 222 -11.18 -2.05 17.16
N ASP A 223 -12.08 -3.03 17.17
CA ASP A 223 -12.93 -3.31 18.31
C ASP A 223 -12.16 -4.15 19.34
N VAL A 224 -11.13 -3.55 19.95
CA VAL A 224 -10.20 -4.25 20.84
C VAL A 224 -10.87 -4.82 22.11
N ASP A 225 -12.02 -4.28 22.49
CA ASP A 225 -12.76 -4.69 23.67
C ASP A 225 -13.68 -5.91 23.41
N VAL A 226 -13.95 -6.22 22.13
CA VAL A 226 -14.88 -7.28 21.73
C VAL A 226 -14.18 -8.32 20.87
N LYS A 227 -14.23 -9.58 21.33
CA LYS A 227 -13.83 -10.75 20.56
C LYS A 227 -15.05 -11.56 20.21
N TYR A 228 -15.07 -12.06 18.97
CA TYR A 228 -16.12 -12.94 18.48
C TYR A 228 -15.58 -14.36 18.28
N THR A 229 -16.38 -15.35 18.62
CA THR A 229 -16.28 -16.68 18.01
C THR A 229 -16.91 -16.65 16.63
N ILE A 230 -16.62 -17.65 15.77
CA ILE A 230 -17.23 -17.73 14.43
C ILE A 230 -18.77 -17.77 14.51
N PRO A 231 -19.41 -18.58 15.39
CA PRO A 231 -20.87 -18.58 15.53
C PRO A 231 -21.47 -17.23 16.01
N GLU A 232 -20.81 -16.56 16.94
CA GLU A 232 -21.26 -15.23 17.42
C GLU A 232 -21.18 -14.19 16.30
N PHE A 233 -20.10 -14.19 15.53
CA PHE A 233 -19.95 -13.27 14.39
C PHE A 233 -20.95 -13.59 13.28
N TYR A 234 -21.18 -14.87 12.97
CA TYR A 234 -22.21 -15.29 12.02
C TYR A 234 -23.59 -14.78 12.42
N LYS A 235 -23.98 -14.92 13.70
CA LYS A 235 -25.25 -14.41 14.19
C LYS A 235 -25.34 -12.88 14.04
N MET A 236 -24.28 -12.17 14.38
CA MET A 236 -24.20 -10.71 14.17
C MET A 236 -24.40 -10.35 12.68
N CYS A 237 -23.78 -11.10 11.76
CA CYS A 237 -23.96 -10.92 10.32
C CYS A 237 -25.44 -11.11 9.92
N GLN A 238 -26.10 -12.17 10.38
CA GLN A 238 -27.52 -12.44 10.07
C GLN A 238 -28.40 -11.28 10.52
N ASP A 239 -28.18 -10.76 11.74
CA ASP A 239 -28.94 -9.62 12.28
C ASP A 239 -28.71 -8.34 11.46
N PHE A 240 -27.46 -8.11 11.05
CA PHE A 240 -27.09 -6.99 10.18
C PHE A 240 -27.72 -7.12 8.79
N ASP A 241 -27.64 -8.28 8.15
CA ASP A 241 -28.19 -8.55 6.82
C ASP A 241 -29.72 -8.34 6.82
N ALA A 242 -30.43 -8.86 7.82
CA ALA A 242 -31.86 -8.68 7.95
C ALA A 242 -32.25 -7.20 8.10
N LYS A 243 -31.50 -6.44 8.90
CA LYS A 243 -31.66 -5.01 9.04
C LYS A 243 -31.39 -4.28 7.73
N PHE A 244 -30.29 -4.60 7.06
CA PHE A 244 -29.90 -3.98 5.79
C PHE A 244 -30.93 -4.20 4.69
N ILE A 245 -31.41 -5.45 4.52
CA ILE A 245 -32.44 -5.81 3.55
C ILE A 245 -33.72 -5.03 3.81
N ARG A 246 -34.15 -4.90 5.06
CA ARG A 246 -35.33 -4.11 5.45
C ARG A 246 -35.14 -2.62 5.13
N ASP A 247 -34.04 -2.05 5.54
CA ASP A 247 -33.81 -0.61 5.50
C ASP A 247 -33.47 -0.10 4.08
N TYR A 248 -32.83 -0.93 3.27
CA TYR A 248 -32.30 -0.54 1.97
C TYR A 248 -32.86 -1.32 0.77
N ASN A 249 -33.58 -2.42 0.96
CA ASN A 249 -34.12 -3.23 -0.15
C ASN A 249 -35.59 -3.65 0.01
N GLN A 250 -36.34 -2.96 0.85
CA GLN A 250 -37.81 -3.18 1.01
C GLN A 250 -38.17 -4.66 1.26
N ASN A 251 -37.35 -5.37 2.01
CA ASN A 251 -37.45 -6.81 2.32
C ASN A 251 -37.31 -7.76 1.11
N ASN A 252 -36.83 -7.29 -0.04
CA ASN A 252 -36.52 -8.17 -1.15
C ASN A 252 -35.12 -8.80 -0.99
N PRO A 253 -34.88 -10.04 -1.44
CA PRO A 253 -33.54 -10.61 -1.50
C PRO A 253 -32.60 -9.74 -2.32
N LEU A 254 -31.32 -9.68 -1.92
CA LEU A 254 -30.29 -8.95 -2.63
C LEU A 254 -29.53 -9.89 -3.59
N SER A 255 -29.46 -9.52 -4.86
CA SER A 255 -28.49 -10.12 -5.78
C SER A 255 -27.09 -9.53 -5.56
N VAL A 256 -26.04 -10.18 -6.10
CA VAL A 256 -24.67 -9.63 -6.06
C VAL A 256 -24.62 -8.26 -6.71
N ASP A 257 -25.32 -8.05 -7.82
CA ASP A 257 -25.39 -6.76 -8.52
C ASP A 257 -26.11 -5.67 -7.70
N ASP A 258 -27.14 -6.06 -6.93
CA ASP A 258 -27.81 -5.12 -6.02
C ASP A 258 -26.87 -4.67 -4.89
N ILE A 259 -26.12 -5.61 -4.32
CA ILE A 259 -25.12 -5.35 -3.30
C ILE A 259 -24.02 -4.45 -3.86
N GLU A 260 -23.51 -4.74 -5.07
CA GLU A 260 -22.48 -3.96 -5.75
C GLU A 260 -22.92 -2.50 -5.97
N ARG A 261 -24.13 -2.28 -6.51
CA ARG A 261 -24.66 -0.92 -6.69
C ARG A 261 -24.77 -0.16 -5.39
N LYS A 262 -25.25 -0.82 -4.34
CA LYS A 262 -25.36 -0.22 -2.99
C LYS A 262 -24.00 0.07 -2.38
N PHE A 263 -23.06 -0.86 -2.48
CA PHE A 263 -21.69 -0.71 -2.00
C PHE A 263 -21.05 0.57 -2.56
N TRP A 264 -21.03 0.73 -3.88
CA TRP A 264 -20.43 1.92 -4.48
C TRP A 264 -21.20 3.21 -4.18
N SER A 265 -22.53 3.12 -4.00
CA SER A 265 -23.32 4.28 -3.55
C SER A 265 -22.95 4.74 -2.13
N PHE A 266 -22.55 3.84 -1.24
CA PHE A 266 -22.05 4.18 0.10
C PHE A 266 -20.63 4.72 0.07
N VAL A 267 -19.74 4.14 -0.74
CA VAL A 267 -18.36 4.61 -0.91
C VAL A 267 -18.31 6.01 -1.51
N ASP A 268 -19.17 6.29 -2.51
CA ASP A 268 -19.26 7.61 -3.16
C ASP A 268 -20.15 8.60 -2.39
N ALA A 269 -20.77 8.19 -1.29
CA ALA A 269 -21.57 9.08 -0.44
C ALA A 269 -20.69 10.11 0.27
N GLU A 270 -21.17 11.32 0.42
CA GLU A 270 -20.50 12.39 1.17
C GLU A 270 -20.27 12.00 2.64
N LYS A 271 -21.22 11.30 3.23
CA LYS A 271 -21.17 10.74 4.58
C LYS A 271 -22.18 9.62 4.70
N SER A 272 -21.78 8.53 5.32
CA SER A 272 -22.64 7.42 5.70
C SER A 272 -22.48 7.11 7.17
N ASP A 273 -23.57 6.78 7.84
CA ASP A 273 -23.56 6.28 9.22
C ASP A 273 -23.52 4.72 9.24
N LEU A 274 -23.38 4.09 8.08
CA LEU A 274 -23.32 2.64 7.97
C LEU A 274 -21.92 2.14 8.34
N GLU A 275 -21.82 1.55 9.52
CA GLU A 275 -20.63 0.85 10.01
C GLU A 275 -20.75 -0.64 9.68
N VAL A 276 -19.71 -1.22 9.11
CA VAL A 276 -19.59 -2.65 8.85
C VAL A 276 -18.41 -3.24 9.62
N LYS A 277 -18.47 -4.52 9.98
CA LYS A 277 -17.44 -5.22 10.74
C LYS A 277 -16.75 -6.27 9.86
N TYR A 278 -15.43 -6.32 9.94
CA TYR A 278 -14.61 -7.24 9.16
C TYR A 278 -13.56 -7.92 10.03
N GLY A 279 -13.58 -9.24 10.12
CA GLY A 279 -12.48 -10.02 10.66
C GLY A 279 -11.37 -10.12 9.61
N ALA A 280 -10.51 -9.11 9.53
CA ALA A 280 -9.43 -9.03 8.55
C ALA A 280 -8.08 -9.26 9.21
N ASP A 281 -7.12 -9.77 8.40
CA ASP A 281 -5.71 -9.97 8.78
C ASP A 281 -5.54 -10.77 10.07
N ILE A 282 -6.41 -11.76 10.27
CA ILE A 282 -6.34 -12.64 11.44
C ILE A 282 -5.19 -13.61 11.23
N HIS A 283 -4.17 -13.47 12.07
CA HIS A 283 -2.94 -14.22 11.95
C HIS A 283 -2.61 -14.99 13.22
N ASN A 284 -1.75 -15.95 13.06
CA ASN A 284 -1.21 -16.79 14.13
C ASN A 284 0.07 -16.17 14.70
N LEU A 285 0.27 -16.34 15.99
CA LEU A 285 1.56 -16.06 16.63
C LEU A 285 2.63 -17.10 16.25
N ARG A 286 2.19 -18.30 15.82
CA ARG A 286 3.05 -19.40 15.39
C ARG A 286 2.52 -20.00 14.11
N PRO A 287 3.39 -20.48 13.20
CA PRO A 287 2.94 -21.20 12.01
C PRO A 287 2.01 -22.34 12.37
N GLY A 288 0.85 -22.41 11.74
CA GLY A 288 -0.06 -23.55 11.86
C GLY A 288 -1.05 -23.54 13.03
N GLU A 289 -1.12 -22.49 13.85
CA GLU A 289 -2.09 -22.45 14.96
C GLU A 289 -3.55 -22.31 14.49
N VAL A 290 -3.79 -21.56 13.40
CA VAL A 290 -5.14 -21.34 12.86
C VAL A 290 -5.09 -21.43 11.34
N SER A 291 -5.81 -22.39 10.79
CA SER A 291 -6.08 -22.51 9.35
C SER A 291 -7.41 -23.25 9.17
N GLY A 292 -8.16 -22.90 8.13
CA GLY A 292 -9.32 -23.67 7.71
C GLY A 292 -8.94 -25.00 7.07
N PHE A 293 -7.72 -25.13 6.58
CA PHE A 293 -7.21 -26.40 6.04
C PHE A 293 -6.73 -27.34 7.15
N PRO A 294 -6.82 -28.67 6.93
CA PRO A 294 -6.21 -29.63 7.85
C PRO A 294 -4.69 -29.51 7.84
N MET A 295 -4.07 -29.60 9.01
CA MET A 295 -2.62 -29.58 9.22
C MET A 295 -2.21 -30.77 10.11
N ALA A 296 -0.93 -31.14 10.05
CA ALA A 296 -0.41 -32.27 10.82
C ALA A 296 -0.51 -32.10 12.35
N ASP A 297 -0.53 -30.86 12.81
CA ASP A 297 -0.60 -30.44 14.21
C ASP A 297 -2.00 -29.92 14.62
N THR A 298 -3.01 -30.05 13.75
CA THR A 298 -4.39 -29.67 14.09
C THR A 298 -4.90 -30.52 15.27
N PRO A 299 -5.30 -29.89 16.39
CA PRO A 299 -5.81 -30.64 17.54
C PRO A 299 -7.01 -31.50 17.18
N SER A 300 -7.06 -32.71 17.73
CA SER A 300 -8.15 -33.67 17.55
C SER A 300 -8.37 -34.22 16.13
N LEU A 301 -7.42 -33.97 15.23
CA LEU A 301 -7.46 -34.49 13.87
C LEU A 301 -6.84 -35.90 13.81
N ASP A 302 -7.54 -36.85 13.21
CA ASP A 302 -6.96 -38.16 12.92
C ASP A 302 -6.04 -38.06 11.69
N THR A 303 -4.78 -37.75 11.95
CA THR A 303 -3.75 -37.63 10.90
C THR A 303 -3.35 -38.97 10.28
N THR A 304 -3.87 -40.08 10.76
CA THR A 304 -3.65 -41.43 10.16
C THR A 304 -4.64 -41.72 9.04
N ASP A 305 -5.77 -40.99 8.96
CA ASP A 305 -6.74 -41.12 7.89
C ASP A 305 -6.13 -40.69 6.54
N PRO A 306 -6.05 -41.58 5.52
CA PRO A 306 -5.51 -41.26 4.21
C PRO A 306 -6.22 -40.12 3.51
N ALA A 307 -7.53 -39.92 3.74
CA ALA A 307 -8.28 -38.80 3.16
C ALA A 307 -7.85 -37.46 3.76
N ILE A 308 -7.57 -37.43 5.05
CA ILE A 308 -7.05 -36.25 5.75
C ILE A 308 -5.60 -35.96 5.33
N GLN A 309 -4.76 -36.99 5.29
CA GLN A 309 -3.38 -36.89 4.82
C GLN A 309 -3.27 -36.32 3.40
N TYR A 310 -4.20 -36.69 2.52
CA TYR A 310 -4.28 -36.14 1.18
C TYR A 310 -4.39 -34.60 1.21
N TYR A 311 -5.31 -34.05 2.00
CA TYR A 311 -5.49 -32.60 2.09
C TYR A 311 -4.38 -31.89 2.88
N ILE A 312 -3.80 -32.51 3.90
CA ILE A 312 -2.65 -31.97 4.63
C ILE A 312 -1.47 -31.73 3.68
N ASN A 313 -1.24 -32.68 2.77
CA ASN A 313 -0.08 -32.67 1.86
C ASN A 313 -0.39 -32.07 0.48
N HIS A 314 -1.65 -31.74 0.19
CA HIS A 314 -2.04 -31.24 -1.12
C HIS A 314 -1.41 -29.87 -1.38
N PRO A 315 -0.80 -29.63 -2.57
CA PRO A 315 -0.10 -28.38 -2.86
C PRO A 315 -1.01 -27.13 -2.91
N TRP A 316 -2.33 -27.31 -3.09
CA TRP A 316 -3.31 -26.21 -2.94
C TRP A 316 -3.74 -25.95 -1.50
N ASN A 317 -3.28 -26.71 -0.52
CA ASN A 317 -3.39 -26.31 0.88
C ASN A 317 -2.54 -25.04 1.08
N LEU A 318 -3.15 -23.95 1.52
CA LEU A 318 -2.46 -22.65 1.59
C LEU A 318 -1.27 -22.63 2.56
N ASN A 319 -1.20 -23.59 3.49
CA ASN A 319 -0.02 -23.81 4.32
C ASN A 319 1.15 -24.49 3.56
N LYS A 320 0.89 -25.03 2.36
CA LYS A 320 1.87 -25.70 1.51
C LYS A 320 2.21 -24.92 0.25
N LEU A 321 1.25 -24.18 -0.29
CA LEU A 321 1.38 -23.48 -1.57
C LEU A 321 2.63 -22.59 -1.68
N PRO A 322 3.03 -21.79 -0.67
CA PRO A 322 4.23 -20.95 -0.75
C PRO A 322 5.50 -21.76 -0.98
N PHE A 323 5.53 -23.01 -0.53
CA PHE A 323 6.66 -23.92 -0.59
C PHE A 323 6.43 -25.09 -1.55
N SER A 324 5.41 -25.01 -2.41
CA SER A 324 5.16 -26.00 -3.45
C SER A 324 6.31 -26.03 -4.46
N ASN A 325 6.46 -27.16 -5.15
CA ASN A 325 7.48 -27.29 -6.17
C ASN A 325 7.36 -26.17 -7.22
N GLY A 326 8.48 -25.54 -7.57
CA GLY A 326 8.53 -24.41 -8.49
C GLY A 326 8.24 -23.04 -7.84
N SER A 327 7.77 -22.97 -6.59
CA SER A 327 7.62 -21.66 -5.92
C SER A 327 8.96 -21.07 -5.52
N LEU A 328 9.20 -19.80 -5.91
CA LEU A 328 10.44 -19.09 -5.59
C LEU A 328 10.57 -18.74 -4.10
N LEU A 329 9.47 -18.76 -3.34
CA LEU A 329 9.53 -18.56 -1.89
C LEU A 329 10.22 -19.73 -1.16
N ASN A 330 10.43 -20.87 -1.83
CA ASN A 330 11.31 -21.93 -1.34
C ASN A 330 12.78 -21.50 -1.14
N PHE A 331 13.19 -20.40 -1.76
CA PHE A 331 14.55 -19.85 -1.65
C PHE A 331 14.69 -18.81 -0.53
N ILE A 332 13.60 -18.52 0.20
CA ILE A 332 13.64 -17.69 1.41
C ILE A 332 13.84 -18.60 2.62
N ASN A 333 14.74 -18.20 3.51
CA ASN A 333 15.13 -19.03 4.68
C ASN A 333 14.24 -18.80 5.91
N THR A 334 13.26 -17.89 5.84
CA THR A 334 12.41 -17.51 6.97
C THR A 334 10.93 -17.66 6.63
N SER A 335 10.12 -17.98 7.63
CA SER A 335 8.66 -17.92 7.51
C SER A 335 8.15 -16.52 7.83
N ILE A 336 7.33 -15.97 6.95
CA ILE A 336 6.83 -14.59 7.01
C ILE A 336 5.31 -14.63 7.18
N SER A 337 4.80 -14.06 8.29
CA SER A 337 3.37 -13.95 8.55
C SER A 337 2.69 -13.10 7.48
N GLY A 338 1.56 -13.57 6.94
CA GLY A 338 0.83 -12.91 5.85
C GLY A 338 1.41 -13.13 4.46
N MET A 339 2.64 -13.66 4.34
CA MET A 339 3.24 -13.97 3.05
C MET A 339 3.42 -15.47 2.83
N THR A 340 4.17 -16.17 3.70
CA THR A 340 4.36 -17.63 3.64
C THR A 340 3.50 -18.37 4.65
N ILE A 341 2.93 -17.66 5.64
CA ILE A 341 1.96 -18.19 6.61
C ILE A 341 0.61 -17.54 6.28
N PRO A 342 -0.44 -18.32 6.02
CA PRO A 342 -1.74 -17.80 5.63
C PRO A 342 -2.36 -16.88 6.69
N TRP A 343 -3.10 -15.88 6.23
CA TRP A 343 -4.00 -15.08 7.05
C TRP A 343 -5.46 -15.41 6.77
N ILE A 344 -6.30 -15.26 7.81
CA ILE A 344 -7.73 -15.53 7.76
C ILE A 344 -8.51 -14.23 7.62
N TYR A 345 -9.59 -14.29 6.84
CA TYR A 345 -10.49 -13.20 6.54
C TYR A 345 -11.93 -13.66 6.71
N ILE A 346 -12.64 -13.12 7.72
CA ILE A 346 -14.02 -13.46 8.04
C ILE A 346 -14.91 -12.26 7.69
N GLY A 347 -15.60 -12.36 6.54
CA GLY A 347 -16.38 -11.29 5.97
C GLY A 347 -17.78 -11.15 6.58
N SER A 348 -18.33 -9.95 6.47
CA SER A 348 -19.75 -9.61 6.64
C SER A 348 -20.23 -8.86 5.40
N LEU A 349 -21.53 -8.65 5.25
CA LEU A 349 -22.10 -7.89 4.16
C LEU A 349 -21.44 -6.49 4.05
N LEU A 350 -20.93 -6.14 2.87
CA LEU A 350 -20.25 -4.90 2.52
C LEU A 350 -18.87 -4.69 3.19
N SER A 351 -18.39 -5.58 4.06
CA SER A 351 -17.03 -5.49 4.56
C SER A 351 -16.02 -5.60 3.40
N THR A 352 -14.99 -4.75 3.40
CA THR A 352 -14.19 -4.49 2.20
C THR A 352 -12.69 -4.56 2.44
N PHE A 353 -11.96 -4.93 1.39
CA PHE A 353 -10.53 -4.73 1.24
C PHE A 353 -10.28 -3.68 0.15
N CYS A 354 -9.47 -2.68 0.51
CA CYS A 354 -9.23 -1.52 -0.34
C CYS A 354 -8.17 -1.82 -1.42
N TRP A 355 -8.00 -0.91 -2.38
CA TRP A 355 -7.00 -1.04 -3.44
C TRP A 355 -5.59 -1.20 -2.88
N HIS A 356 -4.93 -2.31 -3.23
CA HIS A 356 -3.56 -2.62 -2.85
C HIS A 356 -2.92 -3.59 -3.85
N VAL A 357 -1.62 -3.73 -3.75
CA VAL A 357 -0.82 -4.78 -4.35
C VAL A 357 -0.14 -5.57 -3.25
N GLU A 358 0.16 -6.82 -3.52
CA GLU A 358 0.87 -7.69 -2.58
C GLU A 358 2.30 -7.21 -2.31
N ASP A 359 2.82 -7.53 -1.13
CA ASP A 359 4.19 -7.24 -0.77
C ASP A 359 5.16 -7.90 -1.76
N HIS A 360 6.22 -7.15 -2.11
CA HIS A 360 7.16 -7.49 -3.17
C HIS A 360 6.52 -7.83 -4.52
N TYR A 361 5.26 -7.38 -4.73
CA TYR A 361 4.49 -7.68 -5.96
C TYR A 361 4.34 -9.18 -6.23
N THR A 362 4.34 -10.02 -5.18
CA THR A 362 4.14 -11.46 -5.31
C THR A 362 2.75 -11.80 -5.84
N LEU A 363 2.56 -13.04 -6.24
CA LEU A 363 1.22 -13.58 -6.45
C LEU A 363 0.56 -13.82 -5.09
N SER A 364 -0.77 -13.78 -5.05
CA SER A 364 -1.53 -14.27 -3.91
C SER A 364 -2.57 -15.30 -4.33
N ALA A 365 -2.86 -16.22 -3.45
CA ALA A 365 -3.96 -17.16 -3.56
C ALA A 365 -4.93 -16.92 -2.39
N ASN A 366 -6.17 -16.61 -2.70
CA ASN A 366 -7.25 -16.53 -1.73
C ASN A 366 -8.23 -17.68 -1.97
N TYR A 367 -8.54 -18.46 -0.94
CA TYR A 367 -9.49 -19.55 -0.97
C TYR A 367 -10.71 -19.23 -0.09
N CYS A 368 -11.90 -19.41 -0.66
CA CYS A 368 -13.14 -19.28 0.09
C CYS A 368 -13.58 -20.64 0.61
N HIS A 369 -13.42 -20.89 1.91
CA HIS A 369 -13.84 -22.13 2.54
C HIS A 369 -15.36 -22.32 2.49
N PHE A 370 -16.12 -21.28 2.85
CA PHE A 370 -17.58 -21.29 2.81
C PHE A 370 -18.15 -19.85 2.94
N GLY A 371 -19.45 -19.74 2.67
CA GLY A 371 -20.21 -18.52 2.89
C GLY A 371 -20.64 -17.80 1.61
N ALA A 372 -20.96 -16.52 1.74
CA ALA A 372 -21.42 -15.69 0.65
C ALA A 372 -20.28 -15.31 -0.31
N THR A 373 -20.66 -14.90 -1.50
CA THR A 373 -19.73 -14.46 -2.55
C THR A 373 -18.82 -13.32 -2.07
N LYS A 374 -17.55 -13.41 -2.42
CA LYS A 374 -16.58 -12.32 -2.32
C LYS A 374 -16.37 -11.71 -3.69
N LYS A 375 -16.72 -10.44 -3.84
CA LYS A 375 -16.55 -9.66 -5.08
C LYS A 375 -15.15 -9.12 -5.15
N TRP A 376 -14.49 -9.34 -6.28
CA TRP A 376 -13.14 -8.88 -6.56
C TRP A 376 -13.12 -7.92 -7.73
N TYR A 377 -12.25 -6.92 -7.64
CA TYR A 377 -11.86 -6.06 -8.75
C TYR A 377 -10.35 -6.12 -8.92
N GLY A 378 -9.88 -6.08 -10.18
CA GLY A 378 -8.46 -6.12 -10.50
C GLY A 378 -8.11 -5.13 -11.60
N ILE A 379 -6.94 -4.51 -11.46
CA ILE A 379 -6.33 -3.66 -12.47
C ILE A 379 -5.10 -4.40 -12.99
N PRO A 380 -5.06 -4.78 -14.28
CA PRO A 380 -3.90 -5.48 -14.85
C PRO A 380 -2.60 -4.71 -14.62
N SER A 381 -1.51 -5.39 -14.34
CA SER A 381 -0.21 -4.80 -13.98
C SER A 381 0.30 -3.78 -15.00
N LEU A 382 -0.05 -3.95 -16.28
CA LEU A 382 0.27 -3.01 -17.36
C LEU A 382 -0.28 -1.59 -17.10
N PHE A 383 -1.36 -1.46 -16.33
CA PHE A 383 -2.02 -0.19 -16.00
C PHE A 383 -1.71 0.28 -14.57
N ALA A 384 -0.85 -0.43 -13.84
CA ALA A 384 -0.52 -0.08 -12.45
C ALA A 384 0.04 1.34 -12.33
N ASP A 385 1.01 1.73 -13.15
CA ASP A 385 1.60 3.08 -13.12
C ASP A 385 0.55 4.17 -13.42
N LYS A 386 -0.36 3.91 -14.36
CA LYS A 386 -1.45 4.83 -14.69
C LYS A 386 -2.44 4.97 -13.54
N PHE A 387 -2.75 3.86 -12.87
CA PHE A 387 -3.60 3.84 -11.68
C PHE A 387 -2.95 4.60 -10.52
N GLU A 388 -1.69 4.32 -10.21
CA GLU A 388 -0.95 5.02 -9.16
C GLU A 388 -0.91 6.54 -9.42
N LYS A 389 -0.67 6.94 -10.68
CA LYS A 389 -0.71 8.34 -11.07
C LYS A 389 -2.09 8.94 -10.83
N LEU A 390 -3.17 8.26 -11.26
CA LEU A 390 -4.53 8.74 -11.06
C LEU A 390 -4.86 8.91 -9.57
N MET A 391 -4.45 7.98 -8.73
CA MET A 391 -4.66 8.06 -7.28
C MET A 391 -3.89 9.26 -6.68
N ARG A 392 -2.62 9.45 -7.06
CA ARG A 392 -1.82 10.61 -6.63
C ARG A 392 -2.42 11.93 -7.13
N ASP A 393 -2.85 12.00 -8.38
CA ASP A 393 -3.49 13.19 -8.95
C ASP A 393 -4.84 13.50 -8.27
N SER A 394 -5.54 12.48 -7.77
CA SER A 394 -6.81 12.63 -7.05
C SER A 394 -6.64 13.17 -5.63
N ALA A 395 -5.51 12.90 -4.97
CA ALA A 395 -5.26 13.24 -3.58
C ALA A 395 -3.81 13.67 -3.31
N PRO A 396 -3.23 14.63 -4.08
CA PRO A 396 -1.80 14.92 -4.00
C PRO A 396 -1.34 15.35 -2.61
N ASP A 397 -2.17 16.06 -1.83
CA ASP A 397 -1.80 16.50 -0.49
C ASP A 397 -1.71 15.32 0.49
N LEU A 398 -2.57 14.30 0.32
CA LEU A 398 -2.47 13.05 1.07
C LEU A 398 -1.19 12.28 0.71
N PHE A 399 -0.88 12.15 -0.58
CA PHE A 399 0.32 11.43 -1.03
C PHE A 399 1.63 12.15 -0.72
N LYS A 400 1.62 13.48 -0.65
CA LYS A 400 2.77 14.22 -0.10
C LYS A 400 3.02 13.88 1.37
N ARG A 401 1.94 13.65 2.12
CA ARG A 401 2.01 13.36 3.56
C ARG A 401 2.22 11.87 3.84
N GLN A 402 1.62 11.01 3.02
CA GLN A 402 1.67 9.56 3.11
C GLN A 402 2.07 8.99 1.73
N PRO A 403 3.37 8.98 1.39
CA PRO A 403 3.82 8.51 0.07
C PRO A 403 3.46 7.04 -0.20
N ASP A 404 3.33 6.23 0.85
CA ASP A 404 2.98 4.82 0.85
C ASP A 404 1.46 4.53 0.97
N LEU A 405 0.60 5.54 0.82
CA LEU A 405 -0.86 5.45 1.04
C LEU A 405 -1.53 4.24 0.35
N LEU A 406 -1.08 3.87 -0.85
CA LEU A 406 -1.60 2.71 -1.57
C LEU A 406 -1.21 1.35 -0.95
N HIS A 407 -0.23 1.34 -0.06
CA HIS A 407 0.20 0.16 0.69
C HIS A 407 -0.48 0.06 2.07
N GLN A 408 -1.22 1.09 2.50
CA GLN A 408 -1.93 1.11 3.79
C GLN A 408 -3.32 0.45 3.74
N LEU A 409 -3.77 -0.04 2.58
CA LEU A 409 -5.05 -0.74 2.35
C LEU A 409 -6.30 0.04 2.81
N VAL A 410 -6.32 1.34 2.61
CA VAL A 410 -7.35 2.23 3.21
C VAL A 410 -8.07 3.12 2.21
N THR A 411 -7.87 2.95 0.90
CA THR A 411 -8.47 3.81 -0.12
C THR A 411 -9.22 3.05 -1.20
N LEU A 412 -10.38 3.59 -1.59
CA LEU A 412 -11.22 3.09 -2.67
C LEU A 412 -11.43 4.16 -3.75
N MET A 413 -11.54 3.70 -4.99
CA MET A 413 -12.03 4.44 -6.15
C MET A 413 -12.91 3.49 -6.97
N SER A 414 -14.09 3.94 -7.38
CA SER A 414 -15.04 3.06 -8.07
C SER A 414 -14.51 2.64 -9.46
N PRO A 415 -14.82 1.42 -9.91
CA PRO A 415 -14.44 0.93 -11.25
C PRO A 415 -14.89 1.86 -12.38
N LEU A 416 -16.05 2.50 -12.26
CA LEU A 416 -16.55 3.46 -13.27
C LEU A 416 -15.57 4.64 -13.43
N LYS A 417 -15.09 5.21 -12.33
CA LYS A 417 -14.09 6.29 -12.37
C LYS A 417 -12.79 5.84 -13.01
N LEU A 418 -12.35 4.60 -12.76
CA LEU A 418 -11.16 4.04 -13.40
C LEU A 418 -11.33 3.95 -14.91
N VAL A 419 -12.46 3.42 -15.38
CA VAL A 419 -12.78 3.28 -16.81
C VAL A 419 -12.90 4.65 -17.48
N GLU A 420 -13.51 5.64 -16.85
CA GLU A 420 -13.57 7.03 -17.33
C GLU A 420 -12.17 7.61 -17.60
N HIS A 421 -11.16 7.19 -16.82
CA HIS A 421 -9.77 7.59 -17.03
C HIS A 421 -8.97 6.62 -17.91
N GLY A 422 -9.64 5.67 -18.57
CA GLY A 422 -9.03 4.69 -19.47
C GLY A 422 -8.15 3.68 -18.75
N ILE A 423 -8.53 3.28 -17.54
CA ILE A 423 -7.92 2.21 -16.77
C ILE A 423 -8.90 1.05 -16.75
N PRO A 424 -8.58 -0.09 -17.39
CA PRO A 424 -9.46 -1.25 -17.37
C PRO A 424 -9.54 -1.82 -15.95
N CYS A 425 -10.74 -2.22 -15.56
CA CYS A 425 -10.98 -2.88 -14.29
C CYS A 425 -11.74 -4.18 -14.56
N VAL A 426 -11.11 -5.31 -14.28
CA VAL A 426 -11.72 -6.63 -14.36
C VAL A 426 -12.38 -6.98 -13.04
N TYR A 427 -13.30 -7.95 -13.03
CA TYR A 427 -13.92 -8.42 -11.80
C TYR A 427 -14.06 -9.94 -11.77
N ALA A 428 -14.19 -10.49 -10.57
CA ALA A 428 -14.50 -11.89 -10.34
C ALA A 428 -15.42 -12.05 -9.12
N ASP A 429 -16.37 -12.96 -9.22
CA ASP A 429 -17.22 -13.39 -8.11
C ASP A 429 -16.68 -14.73 -7.61
N GLN A 430 -16.09 -14.71 -6.42
CA GLN A 430 -15.54 -15.90 -5.76
C GLN A 430 -16.62 -16.52 -4.87
N ASN A 431 -16.93 -17.76 -5.13
CA ASN A 431 -17.87 -18.54 -4.33
C ASN A 431 -17.14 -19.54 -3.42
N SER A 432 -17.89 -20.21 -2.56
CA SER A 432 -17.34 -21.28 -1.71
C SER A 432 -16.60 -22.34 -2.53
N ASN A 433 -15.49 -22.82 -2.03
CA ASN A 433 -14.62 -23.81 -2.65
C ASN A 433 -13.96 -23.33 -3.96
N GLU A 434 -13.78 -22.01 -4.14
CA GLU A 434 -13.07 -21.42 -5.28
C GLU A 434 -11.83 -20.65 -4.80
N PHE A 435 -10.81 -20.63 -5.66
CA PHE A 435 -9.65 -19.74 -5.48
C PHE A 435 -9.75 -18.52 -6.39
N VAL A 436 -9.22 -17.41 -5.91
CA VAL A 436 -8.82 -16.26 -6.74
C VAL A 436 -7.32 -16.07 -6.59
N ILE A 437 -6.64 -16.04 -7.74
CA ILE A 437 -5.20 -15.79 -7.82
C ILE A 437 -4.99 -14.39 -8.35
N THR A 438 -4.19 -13.58 -7.65
CA THR A 438 -3.71 -12.30 -8.14
C THR A 438 -2.31 -12.47 -8.72
N TYR A 439 -2.09 -11.95 -9.92
CA TYR A 439 -0.78 -11.98 -10.58
C TYR A 439 0.11 -10.81 -10.15
N PRO A 440 1.42 -10.85 -10.48
CA PRO A 440 2.38 -9.85 -9.99
C PRO A 440 1.97 -8.41 -10.31
N ARG A 441 2.06 -7.54 -9.28
CA ARG A 441 1.76 -6.10 -9.37
C ARG A 441 0.33 -5.78 -9.85
N VAL A 442 -0.62 -6.63 -9.56
CA VAL A 442 -2.04 -6.41 -9.85
C VAL A 442 -2.69 -5.68 -8.69
N TYR A 443 -3.07 -4.43 -8.89
CA TYR A 443 -3.91 -3.73 -7.92
C TYR A 443 -5.26 -4.39 -7.83
N HIS A 444 -5.69 -4.73 -6.62
CA HIS A 444 -6.98 -5.38 -6.40
C HIS A 444 -7.69 -4.83 -5.18
N ALA A 445 -9.00 -4.90 -5.22
CA ALA A 445 -9.92 -4.47 -4.16
C ALA A 445 -11.20 -5.30 -4.25
N GLY A 446 -12.08 -5.17 -3.25
CA GLY A 446 -13.36 -5.84 -3.29
C GLY A 446 -14.12 -5.78 -1.99
N PHE A 447 -15.24 -6.49 -1.94
CA PHE A 447 -16.11 -6.55 -0.77
C PHE A 447 -16.79 -7.90 -0.65
N ASN A 448 -17.33 -8.18 0.53
CA ASN A 448 -18.04 -9.40 0.84
C ASN A 448 -19.56 -9.19 0.69
N CYS A 449 -20.23 -10.14 0.03
CA CYS A 449 -21.69 -10.09 -0.18
C CYS A 449 -22.49 -10.66 1.01
N GLY A 450 -21.85 -10.95 2.13
CA GLY A 450 -22.40 -11.51 3.35
C GLY A 450 -21.33 -12.21 4.16
N PHE A 451 -21.73 -12.99 5.14
CA PHE A 451 -20.82 -13.80 5.94
C PHE A 451 -20.08 -14.81 5.07
N ASN A 452 -18.74 -14.78 5.11
CA ASN A 452 -17.88 -15.76 4.47
C ASN A 452 -16.59 -15.97 5.26
N PHE A 453 -15.91 -17.08 4.97
CA PHE A 453 -14.63 -17.42 5.57
C PHE A 453 -13.61 -17.68 4.48
N ASN A 454 -12.58 -16.86 4.43
CA ASN A 454 -11.52 -16.92 3.44
C ASN A 454 -10.16 -17.08 4.11
N GLU A 455 -9.22 -17.65 3.39
CA GLU A 455 -7.83 -17.77 3.80
C GLU A 455 -6.94 -17.38 2.62
N ALA A 456 -5.86 -16.65 2.85
CA ALA A 456 -4.99 -16.16 1.80
C ALA A 456 -3.53 -16.29 2.16
N VAL A 457 -2.69 -16.51 1.14
CA VAL A 457 -1.24 -16.64 1.25
C VAL A 457 -0.59 -16.15 -0.04
N ASN A 458 0.67 -15.71 0.04
CA ASN A 458 1.46 -15.34 -1.12
C ASN A 458 2.34 -16.50 -1.59
N PHE A 459 2.68 -16.48 -2.86
CA PHE A 459 3.67 -17.37 -3.48
C PHE A 459 4.32 -16.68 -4.67
N ALA A 460 5.34 -17.26 -5.26
CA ALA A 460 6.05 -16.65 -6.38
C ALA A 460 6.40 -17.71 -7.42
N ILE A 461 6.16 -17.39 -8.68
CA ILE A 461 6.52 -18.20 -9.85
C ILE A 461 7.64 -17.49 -10.62
N ASP A 462 8.24 -18.15 -11.60
CA ASP A 462 9.41 -17.63 -12.34
C ASP A 462 9.17 -16.24 -12.94
N GLU A 463 7.98 -15.96 -13.46
CA GLU A 463 7.60 -14.66 -14.05
C GLU A 463 7.57 -13.51 -13.04
N TRP A 464 7.48 -13.80 -11.75
CA TRP A 464 7.51 -12.79 -10.70
C TRP A 464 8.90 -12.16 -10.51
N LEU A 465 9.98 -12.83 -10.88
CA LEU A 465 11.36 -12.44 -10.51
C LEU A 465 11.68 -10.96 -10.79
N GLU A 466 11.31 -10.47 -11.97
CA GLU A 466 11.52 -9.07 -12.37
C GLU A 466 10.64 -8.09 -11.58
N PHE A 467 9.43 -8.51 -11.22
CA PHE A 467 8.54 -7.70 -10.36
C PHE A 467 9.08 -7.61 -8.93
N GLY A 468 9.73 -8.66 -8.43
CA GLY A 468 10.42 -8.65 -7.13
C GLY A 468 11.53 -7.61 -7.09
N GLU A 469 12.40 -7.56 -8.11
CA GLU A 469 13.44 -6.53 -8.22
C GLU A 469 12.83 -5.12 -8.37
N LYS A 470 11.78 -4.97 -9.18
CA LYS A 470 11.07 -3.71 -9.34
C LYS A 470 10.50 -3.21 -8.01
N SER A 471 9.92 -4.10 -7.19
CA SER A 471 9.34 -3.71 -5.89
C SER A 471 10.36 -3.08 -4.96
N VAL A 472 11.59 -3.63 -4.90
CA VAL A 472 12.67 -3.06 -4.08
C VAL A 472 12.99 -1.61 -4.49
N ASN A 473 12.99 -1.34 -5.80
CA ASN A 473 13.25 -0.01 -6.33
C ASN A 473 12.08 0.96 -6.08
N ASP A 474 10.83 0.47 -6.22
CA ASP A 474 9.61 1.28 -6.02
C ASP A 474 9.37 1.59 -4.52
N TYR A 475 9.80 0.72 -3.60
CA TYR A 475 9.66 0.92 -2.15
C TYR A 475 10.61 1.97 -1.59
N ARG A 476 11.81 2.09 -2.15
CA ARG A 476 12.84 3.00 -1.69
C ARG A 476 12.38 4.46 -1.56
N PRO A 477 11.80 5.10 -2.61
CA PRO A 477 11.38 6.51 -2.53
C PRO A 477 10.19 6.74 -1.58
N ILE A 478 9.37 5.73 -1.32
CA ILE A 478 8.22 5.83 -0.41
C ILE A 478 8.53 5.32 1.01
N LYS A 479 9.78 4.92 1.26
CA LYS A 479 10.27 4.37 2.54
C LYS A 479 9.46 3.18 3.05
N LYS A 480 8.92 2.37 2.15
CA LYS A 480 8.23 1.14 2.52
C LYS A 480 9.24 0.05 2.88
N GLU A 481 9.04 -0.57 4.03
CA GLU A 481 9.88 -1.67 4.49
C GLU A 481 9.78 -2.89 3.56
N ASN A 482 10.93 -3.50 3.29
CA ASN A 482 11.00 -4.78 2.60
C ASN A 482 10.70 -5.91 3.60
N VAL A 483 9.93 -6.89 3.16
CA VAL A 483 9.55 -8.05 3.99
C VAL A 483 10.64 -9.12 3.98
N PHE A 484 11.42 -9.20 2.90
CA PHE A 484 12.60 -10.06 2.78
C PHE A 484 13.64 -9.45 1.82
N ASN A 485 14.86 -9.98 1.87
CA ASN A 485 15.94 -9.53 0.99
C ASN A 485 15.88 -10.23 -0.37
N HIS A 486 15.46 -9.51 -1.41
CA HIS A 486 15.36 -10.03 -2.78
C HIS A 486 16.72 -10.55 -3.33
N TYR A 487 17.81 -9.87 -3.02
CA TYR A 487 19.13 -10.28 -3.54
C TYR A 487 19.70 -11.51 -2.83
N GLU A 488 19.30 -11.75 -1.58
CA GLU A 488 19.59 -13.01 -0.88
C GLU A 488 18.81 -14.19 -1.49
N LEU A 489 17.57 -13.96 -1.91
CA LEU A 489 16.80 -14.95 -2.65
C LEU A 489 17.52 -15.33 -3.95
N LEU A 490 18.02 -14.35 -4.73
CA LEU A 490 18.79 -14.63 -5.95
C LEU A 490 20.06 -15.44 -5.64
N GLU A 491 20.82 -15.07 -4.61
CA GLU A 491 22.00 -15.79 -4.14
C GLU A 491 21.66 -17.24 -3.81
N ASN A 492 20.55 -17.48 -3.10
CA ASN A 492 20.11 -18.82 -2.72
C ASN A 492 19.73 -19.67 -3.96
N ILE A 493 19.11 -19.08 -4.99
CA ILE A 493 18.81 -19.75 -6.25
C ILE A 493 20.11 -20.24 -6.91
N LEU A 494 21.11 -19.34 -7.07
CA LEU A 494 22.38 -19.66 -7.68
C LEU A 494 23.18 -20.72 -6.89
N SER A 495 23.20 -20.57 -5.57
CA SER A 495 23.90 -21.50 -4.68
C SER A 495 23.29 -22.92 -4.72
N ARG A 496 21.95 -23.02 -4.75
CA ARG A 496 21.28 -24.33 -4.89
C ARG A 496 21.54 -24.98 -6.23
N PHE A 497 21.52 -24.18 -7.31
CA PHE A 497 21.90 -24.68 -8.65
C PHE A 497 23.33 -25.23 -8.67
N ASN A 498 24.31 -24.50 -8.11
CA ASN A 498 25.68 -24.94 -8.03
C ASN A 498 25.85 -26.22 -7.18
N ALA A 499 25.01 -26.36 -6.14
CA ALA A 499 24.92 -27.59 -5.34
C ALA A 499 24.18 -28.75 -6.05
N LYS A 500 23.88 -28.62 -7.36
CA LYS A 500 23.21 -29.63 -8.19
C LYS A 500 21.78 -29.96 -7.77
N HIS A 501 21.08 -29.03 -7.11
CA HIS A 501 19.65 -29.16 -6.93
C HIS A 501 18.91 -28.89 -8.24
N ASP A 502 17.70 -29.43 -8.35
CA ASP A 502 16.84 -29.22 -9.52
C ASP A 502 16.29 -27.79 -9.51
N VAL A 503 16.85 -26.93 -10.35
CA VAL A 503 16.46 -25.54 -10.57
C VAL A 503 16.38 -25.28 -12.06
N SER A 504 15.29 -24.67 -12.51
CA SER A 504 15.09 -24.33 -13.92
C SER A 504 16.26 -23.50 -14.48
N LEU A 505 16.80 -23.91 -15.62
CA LEU A 505 17.91 -23.20 -16.29
C LEU A 505 17.54 -21.78 -16.70
N ASP A 506 16.29 -21.53 -17.06
CA ASP A 506 15.80 -20.19 -17.38
C ASP A 506 15.79 -19.30 -16.13
N LEU A 507 15.28 -19.80 -15.01
CA LEU A 507 15.32 -19.11 -13.73
C LEU A 507 16.75 -18.78 -13.31
N VAL A 508 17.69 -19.75 -13.45
CA VAL A 508 19.10 -19.52 -13.11
C VAL A 508 19.70 -18.42 -13.97
N LYS A 509 19.46 -18.43 -15.29
CA LYS A 509 19.98 -17.40 -16.19
C LYS A 509 19.46 -16.00 -15.85
N ARG A 510 18.15 -15.86 -15.58
CA ARG A 510 17.54 -14.58 -15.18
C ARG A 510 18.05 -14.13 -13.82
N SER A 511 18.14 -15.03 -12.85
CA SER A 511 18.68 -14.74 -11.52
C SER A 511 20.15 -14.32 -11.60
N LEU A 512 20.96 -15.03 -12.38
CA LEU A 512 22.37 -14.69 -12.61
C LEU A 512 22.53 -13.29 -13.20
N TRP A 513 21.77 -12.95 -14.23
CA TRP A 513 21.80 -11.64 -14.87
C TRP A 513 21.45 -10.50 -13.87
N SER A 514 20.40 -10.68 -13.08
CA SER A 514 20.01 -9.69 -12.06
C SER A 514 21.05 -9.58 -10.95
N PHE A 515 21.58 -10.72 -10.49
CA PHE A 515 22.58 -10.77 -9.43
C PHE A 515 23.92 -10.16 -9.86
N GLU A 516 24.36 -10.40 -11.11
CA GLU A 516 25.56 -9.76 -11.68
C GLU A 516 25.46 -8.23 -11.70
N ARG A 517 24.32 -7.71 -12.13
CA ARG A 517 24.06 -6.25 -12.13
C ARG A 517 24.14 -5.69 -10.72
N TYR A 518 23.52 -6.37 -9.76
CA TYR A 518 23.55 -5.95 -8.36
C TYR A 518 24.97 -5.98 -7.80
N VAL A 519 25.75 -7.05 -8.02
CA VAL A 519 27.14 -7.16 -7.55
C VAL A 519 28.04 -6.11 -8.21
N SER A 520 27.88 -5.86 -9.52
CA SER A 520 28.60 -4.79 -10.21
C SER A 520 28.28 -3.41 -9.64
N ARG A 521 27.02 -3.16 -9.31
CA ARG A 521 26.61 -1.92 -8.65
C ARG A 521 27.22 -1.79 -7.24
N LEU A 522 27.24 -2.87 -6.45
CA LEU A 522 27.92 -2.87 -5.16
C LEU A 522 29.42 -2.56 -5.28
N GLU A 523 30.09 -3.06 -6.30
CA GLU A 523 31.50 -2.78 -6.57
C GLU A 523 31.74 -1.30 -6.88
N GLU A 524 30.91 -0.69 -7.74
CA GLU A 524 30.97 0.74 -8.04
C GLU A 524 30.79 1.59 -6.77
N LEU A 525 29.79 1.26 -5.94
CA LEU A 525 29.51 1.97 -4.69
C LEU A 525 30.65 1.80 -3.68
N LEU A 526 31.20 0.59 -3.58
CA LEU A 526 32.36 0.31 -2.75
C LEU A 526 33.58 1.15 -3.17
N ALA A 527 33.85 1.25 -4.47
CA ALA A 527 34.94 2.06 -5.00
C ALA A 527 34.77 3.57 -4.64
N GLN A 528 33.54 4.07 -4.71
CA GLN A 528 33.24 5.49 -4.33
C GLN A 528 33.40 5.77 -2.83
N LEU A 529 33.14 4.78 -1.97
CA LEU A 529 33.13 4.92 -0.52
C LEU A 529 34.44 4.56 0.14
N LYS A 530 35.28 3.72 -0.51
CA LYS A 530 36.51 3.16 0.09
C LYS A 530 37.53 4.23 0.54
N ASP A 531 37.65 5.32 -0.21
CA ASP A 531 38.58 6.38 0.13
C ASP A 531 38.04 7.37 1.18
N LYS A 532 36.73 7.27 1.50
CA LYS A 532 36.01 8.18 2.40
C LYS A 532 35.65 7.56 3.74
N SER A 533 35.94 6.28 3.94
CA SER A 533 35.48 5.52 5.13
C SER A 533 36.48 4.44 5.56
N THR A 534 36.42 4.08 6.83
CA THR A 534 37.10 2.85 7.29
C THR A 534 36.28 1.64 6.86
N VAL A 535 36.96 0.60 6.36
CA VAL A 535 36.26 -0.63 5.93
C VAL A 535 36.40 -1.71 7.01
N GLU A 536 35.29 -2.26 7.44
CA GLU A 536 35.23 -3.40 8.36
C GLU A 536 34.56 -4.59 7.69
N TYR A 537 35.10 -5.79 7.88
CA TYR A 537 34.42 -7.03 7.50
C TYR A 537 33.77 -7.64 8.75
N LYS A 538 32.42 -7.72 8.73
CA LYS A 538 31.62 -8.31 9.78
C LYS A 538 30.62 -9.27 9.15
N PRO A 539 30.97 -10.56 9.01
CA PRO A 539 30.04 -11.54 8.48
C PRO A 539 28.78 -11.59 9.37
N SER A 540 27.62 -11.61 8.75
CA SER A 540 26.36 -11.84 9.47
C SER A 540 26.36 -13.26 10.02
N VAL A 541 26.15 -13.40 11.33
CA VAL A 541 26.13 -14.70 12.02
C VAL A 541 24.71 -15.22 12.15
N ASP A 542 23.70 -14.34 12.13
CA ASP A 542 22.28 -14.71 12.27
C ASP A 542 21.41 -13.91 11.30
N ASN A 543 20.57 -14.62 10.53
CA ASN A 543 19.62 -14.06 9.56
C ASN A 543 18.34 -13.46 10.21
N ASN A 544 18.34 -13.24 11.53
CA ASN A 544 17.18 -12.81 12.31
C ASN A 544 17.31 -11.42 12.94
N ASP A 545 18.24 -10.58 12.46
CA ASP A 545 18.31 -9.20 12.96
C ASP A 545 17.16 -8.40 12.34
N GLU A 546 16.12 -8.11 13.14
CA GLU A 546 15.04 -7.14 12.83
C GLU A 546 15.59 -5.74 12.44
N ASP A 547 16.89 -5.51 12.69
CA ASP A 547 17.63 -4.26 12.43
C ASP A 547 18.32 -4.22 11.04
N ASP A 548 17.92 -5.06 10.08
CA ASP A 548 18.59 -5.17 8.77
C ASP A 548 18.08 -4.20 7.69
N LEU A 549 17.34 -3.18 8.10
CA LEU A 549 16.79 -2.16 7.21
C LEU A 549 17.65 -0.88 7.23
N CYS A 550 17.69 -0.21 6.09
CA CYS A 550 18.30 1.12 5.96
C CYS A 550 17.45 2.16 6.69
N ASP A 551 18.05 2.94 7.61
CA ASP A 551 17.32 3.98 8.36
C ASP A 551 16.71 5.05 7.45
N SER A 552 17.28 5.30 6.28
CA SER A 552 16.80 6.31 5.33
C SER A 552 15.67 5.82 4.43
N CYS A 553 15.86 4.70 3.71
CA CYS A 553 14.91 4.23 2.69
C CYS A 553 14.14 2.97 3.08
N LYS A 554 14.38 2.41 4.26
CA LYS A 554 13.74 1.21 4.81
C LYS A 554 13.87 -0.06 3.94
N THR A 555 14.76 -0.06 2.95
CA THR A 555 15.11 -1.29 2.22
C THR A 555 16.15 -2.09 2.98
N HIS A 556 16.22 -3.40 2.74
CA HIS A 556 17.29 -4.21 3.33
C HIS A 556 18.67 -3.65 2.98
N ILE A 557 19.56 -3.58 3.99
CA ILE A 557 20.93 -3.06 3.81
C ILE A 557 21.82 -3.97 2.95
N GLY A 558 21.36 -5.18 2.66
CA GLY A 558 22.01 -6.10 1.75
C GLY A 558 23.35 -6.62 2.26
N PHE A 559 24.32 -6.81 1.35
CA PHE A 559 25.63 -7.38 1.66
C PHE A 559 26.66 -6.35 2.15
N GLN A 560 26.32 -5.07 2.09
CA GLN A 560 27.13 -3.98 2.62
C GLN A 560 26.27 -2.80 3.06
N TYR A 561 26.73 -2.10 4.11
CA TYR A 561 26.06 -0.91 4.63
C TYR A 561 27.05 0.05 5.25
N PHE A 562 26.62 1.29 5.44
CA PHE A 562 27.40 2.36 6.01
C PHE A 562 26.86 2.75 7.38
N VAL A 563 27.75 2.86 8.38
CA VAL A 563 27.42 3.33 9.73
C VAL A 563 27.93 4.76 9.86
N LEU A 564 27.01 5.71 10.02
CA LEU A 564 27.36 7.11 10.24
C LEU A 564 27.85 7.34 11.67
N GLU A 565 28.84 8.23 11.84
CA GLU A 565 29.21 8.72 13.15
C GLU A 565 28.17 9.73 13.68
N PRO A 566 27.94 9.79 15.03
CA PRO A 566 26.84 10.57 15.62
C PRO A 566 26.86 12.08 15.31
N GLU A 567 28.03 12.67 15.09
CA GLU A 567 28.18 14.10 14.76
C GLU A 567 27.62 14.44 13.35
N ASN A 568 27.60 13.49 12.45
CA ASN A 568 27.11 13.64 11.08
C ASN A 568 25.62 13.26 10.92
N SER A 569 25.06 12.46 11.83
CA SER A 569 23.68 12.01 11.72
C SER A 569 22.64 13.13 11.84
N LYS A 570 22.96 14.20 12.59
CA LYS A 570 22.07 15.38 12.76
C LYS A 570 22.01 16.31 11.54
N GLN A 571 23.07 16.35 10.71
CA GLN A 571 23.12 17.22 9.52
C GLN A 571 22.62 16.58 8.23
N LEU A 572 22.53 15.24 8.17
CA LEU A 572 22.25 14.50 6.95
C LEU A 572 20.80 14.04 6.81
N LEU A 573 20.00 14.15 7.87
CA LEU A 573 18.57 13.84 7.87
C LEU A 573 17.66 15.01 7.48
N THR A 574 18.23 16.17 7.10
CA THR A 574 17.46 17.28 6.52
C THR A 574 17.40 17.10 5.01
N PRO A 575 16.22 16.97 4.41
CA PRO A 575 16.08 16.84 2.97
C PRO A 575 16.30 18.22 2.31
N ASP A 576 17.46 18.40 1.70
CA ASP A 576 17.66 19.42 0.68
C ASP A 576 17.80 18.71 -0.66
N ALA A 577 16.68 18.50 -1.33
CA ALA A 577 16.56 18.51 -2.80
C ALA A 577 15.17 18.02 -3.23
N SER A 578 14.42 18.91 -3.84
CA SER A 578 13.36 18.54 -4.80
C SER A 578 13.92 17.62 -5.88
N PRO A 579 13.18 16.64 -6.38
CA PRO A 579 13.63 15.82 -7.50
C PRO A 579 13.80 16.71 -8.73
N GLN A 580 15.04 17.01 -9.08
CA GLN A 580 15.34 17.49 -10.42
C GLN A 580 15.16 16.32 -11.37
N GLU A 581 14.32 16.52 -12.38
CA GLU A 581 14.24 15.66 -13.53
C GLU A 581 15.65 15.49 -14.13
N ILE A 582 16.16 14.26 -14.02
CA ILE A 582 17.44 13.94 -14.68
C ILE A 582 17.13 13.71 -16.17
N GLU A 583 17.32 14.75 -16.96
CA GLU A 583 17.48 14.60 -18.40
C GLU A 583 18.76 13.81 -18.67
N THR A 584 18.60 12.54 -19.04
CA THR A 584 19.71 11.73 -19.52
C THR A 584 20.14 12.19 -20.91
N LYS A 585 21.26 12.89 -20.99
CA LYS A 585 21.95 13.11 -22.27
C LYS A 585 22.63 11.79 -22.71
N PRO A 586 22.49 11.39 -23.98
CA PRO A 586 23.08 10.14 -24.46
C PRO A 586 24.59 10.27 -24.60
N ASN A 587 25.31 9.41 -23.90
CA ASN A 587 26.75 9.25 -24.08
C ASN A 587 27.03 8.26 -25.25
N LYS A 588 27.79 8.72 -26.21
CA LYS A 588 28.19 7.93 -27.40
C LYS A 588 29.30 6.97 -27.02
N ASN A 589 29.03 5.68 -27.06
CA ASN A 589 30.09 4.67 -27.25
C ASN A 589 29.60 3.60 -28.24
N GLU A 590 30.35 3.43 -29.31
CA GLU A 590 29.99 2.68 -30.52
C GLU A 590 30.22 1.16 -30.44
N GLU A 591 30.72 0.59 -29.36
CA GLU A 591 31.00 -0.85 -29.24
C GLU A 591 29.88 -1.72 -28.70
N ALA A 592 28.81 -1.15 -28.17
CA ALA A 592 27.66 -1.91 -27.67
C ALA A 592 26.67 -2.37 -28.77
N LYS A 593 26.94 -2.09 -30.03
CA LYS A 593 25.96 -2.31 -31.13
C LYS A 593 25.80 -3.76 -31.62
N LYS A 594 26.60 -4.70 -31.17
CA LYS A 594 26.51 -6.10 -31.68
C LYS A 594 25.74 -7.06 -30.76
N VAL A 595 25.57 -6.75 -29.48
CA VAL A 595 24.79 -7.57 -28.54
C VAL A 595 23.31 -7.06 -28.43
N ALA A 596 23.09 -5.77 -28.72
CA ALA A 596 21.75 -5.14 -28.65
C ALA A 596 20.77 -5.59 -29.76
N ASN A 597 21.22 -6.21 -30.85
CA ASN A 597 20.31 -6.54 -31.96
C ASN A 597 19.51 -7.85 -31.78
N SER A 598 19.88 -8.74 -30.85
CA SER A 598 19.08 -9.93 -30.56
C SER A 598 18.04 -9.64 -29.42
N GLN A 599 18.39 -8.75 -28.49
CA GLN A 599 17.49 -8.29 -27.44
C GLN A 599 16.45 -7.28 -27.95
N ALA A 600 16.85 -6.37 -28.84
CA ALA A 600 15.92 -5.42 -29.46
C ALA A 600 14.78 -6.09 -30.26
N SER A 601 14.98 -7.29 -30.78
CA SER A 601 13.91 -8.05 -31.46
C SER A 601 12.94 -8.70 -30.45
N HIS A 602 13.42 -9.11 -29.29
CA HIS A 602 12.58 -9.67 -28.22
C HIS A 602 11.78 -8.57 -27.51
N ASP A 603 12.42 -7.43 -27.23
CA ASP A 603 11.78 -6.26 -26.63
C ASP A 603 10.76 -5.62 -27.60
N LEU A 604 11.01 -5.63 -28.91
CA LEU A 604 10.09 -5.13 -29.92
C LEU A 604 8.85 -6.03 -30.09
N ALA A 605 9.02 -7.35 -30.00
CA ALA A 605 7.92 -8.31 -30.00
C ALA A 605 7.06 -8.14 -28.73
N SER A 606 7.67 -8.05 -27.56
CA SER A 606 7.01 -7.78 -26.28
C SER A 606 6.30 -6.41 -26.27
N LEU A 607 6.91 -5.37 -26.88
CA LEU A 607 6.29 -4.05 -26.99
C LEU A 607 5.07 -4.06 -27.94
N ASN A 608 5.15 -4.80 -29.03
CA ASN A 608 4.04 -4.94 -29.99
C ASN A 608 2.90 -5.77 -29.39
N GLU A 609 3.18 -6.83 -28.64
CA GLU A 609 2.16 -7.58 -27.89
C GLU A 609 1.51 -6.73 -26.83
N ARG A 610 2.29 -5.97 -26.04
CA ARG A 610 1.75 -5.02 -25.06
C ARG A 610 0.87 -3.95 -25.71
N LYS A 611 1.26 -3.44 -26.87
CA LYS A 611 0.47 -2.48 -27.63
C LYS A 611 -0.84 -3.09 -28.14
N ALA A 612 -0.82 -4.32 -28.65
CA ALA A 612 -2.00 -5.05 -29.07
C ALA A 612 -2.99 -5.28 -27.91
N MET A 613 -2.48 -5.62 -26.72
CA MET A 613 -3.29 -5.76 -25.50
C MET A 613 -3.94 -4.42 -25.09
N VAL A 614 -3.20 -3.31 -25.16
CA VAL A 614 -3.74 -1.97 -24.88
C VAL A 614 -4.85 -1.61 -25.88
N ASP A 615 -4.66 -1.94 -27.15
CA ASP A 615 -5.66 -1.66 -28.20
C ASP A 615 -6.93 -2.51 -28.02
N GLU A 616 -6.79 -3.78 -27.60
CA GLU A 616 -7.92 -4.64 -27.24
C GLU A 616 -8.68 -4.10 -26.01
N PHE A 617 -7.99 -3.70 -24.95
CA PHE A 617 -8.62 -3.08 -23.79
C PHE A 617 -9.29 -1.75 -24.13
N ASN A 618 -8.67 -0.91 -24.95
CA ASN A 618 -9.29 0.34 -25.39
C ASN A 618 -10.57 0.09 -26.18
N SER A 619 -10.61 -0.97 -27.01
CA SER A 619 -11.81 -1.39 -27.73
C SER A 619 -12.93 -1.82 -26.76
N LEU A 620 -12.59 -2.58 -25.71
CA LEU A 620 -13.55 -2.99 -24.68
C LEU A 620 -14.06 -1.79 -23.85
N ILE A 621 -13.20 -0.82 -23.54
CA ILE A 621 -13.58 0.42 -22.86
C ILE A 621 -14.56 1.24 -23.71
N GLU A 622 -14.31 1.39 -25.00
CA GLU A 622 -15.22 2.10 -25.91
C GLU A 622 -16.56 1.39 -26.05
N LYS A 623 -16.58 0.07 -26.02
CA LYS A 623 -17.80 -0.72 -25.98
C LYS A 623 -18.58 -0.50 -24.69
N ALA A 624 -17.90 -0.55 -23.53
CA ALA A 624 -18.51 -0.32 -22.23
C ALA A 624 -19.08 1.11 -22.10
N LYS A 625 -18.40 2.13 -22.64
CA LYS A 625 -18.92 3.51 -22.68
C LYS A 625 -20.21 3.60 -23.49
N LYS A 626 -20.30 2.92 -24.64
CA LYS A 626 -21.50 2.89 -25.47
C LYS A 626 -22.67 2.18 -24.79
N ASP A 627 -22.40 1.16 -24.01
CA ASP A 627 -23.42 0.43 -23.24
C ASP A 627 -23.98 1.29 -22.08
N VAL A 628 -23.13 2.14 -21.45
CA VAL A 628 -23.55 3.11 -20.40
C VAL A 628 -24.41 4.26 -20.99
N ASP A 629 -24.04 4.77 -22.17
CA ASP A 629 -24.79 5.84 -22.83
C ASP A 629 -26.17 5.39 -23.33
N ASN A 630 -26.39 4.09 -23.51
CA ASN A 630 -27.67 3.54 -23.94
C ASN A 630 -28.67 3.24 -22.81
N ASP A 631 -28.24 3.31 -21.54
CA ASP A 631 -29.14 3.09 -20.38
C ASP A 631 -29.69 4.41 -19.83
N GLU A 632 -30.54 5.07 -20.61
CA GLU A 632 -31.27 6.31 -20.25
C GLU A 632 -32.37 6.11 -19.18
N SER A 633 -32.46 4.96 -18.51
CA SER A 633 -33.57 4.62 -17.61
C SER A 633 -33.45 5.11 -16.17
N THR A 634 -32.35 5.75 -15.75
CA THR A 634 -32.17 6.21 -14.38
C THR A 634 -32.22 7.73 -14.18
N LYS A 635 -33.31 8.36 -14.59
CA LYS A 635 -33.70 9.70 -14.07
C LYS A 635 -34.40 9.53 -12.73
N VAL A 636 -33.66 9.56 -11.66
CA VAL A 636 -34.20 9.53 -10.28
C VAL A 636 -34.89 10.85 -9.98
N ARG A 637 -36.20 10.80 -9.77
CA ARG A 637 -37.02 11.91 -9.22
C ARG A 637 -36.60 12.22 -7.78
N ARG A 638 -36.10 13.42 -7.54
CA ARG A 638 -35.84 13.97 -6.20
C ARG A 638 -37.15 14.19 -5.44
N SER A 639 -37.34 13.50 -4.34
CA SER A 639 -38.37 13.82 -3.33
C SER A 639 -37.71 14.60 -2.19
N LYS A 640 -38.22 15.80 -1.94
CA LYS A 640 -37.91 16.64 -0.77
C LYS A 640 -38.57 16.06 0.49
N ARG A 641 -37.81 15.78 1.53
CA ARG A 641 -38.31 15.84 2.90
C ARG A 641 -37.20 16.32 3.84
N ILE A 642 -37.46 17.49 4.41
CA ILE A 642 -36.69 18.12 5.47
C ILE A 642 -37.21 17.54 6.81
N HIS A 643 -36.29 17.02 7.63
CA HIS A 643 -36.55 16.94 9.07
C HIS A 643 -35.28 17.31 9.83
N SER A 644 -35.45 18.33 10.64
CA SER A 644 -34.50 18.88 11.60
C SER A 644 -34.25 17.88 12.73
N LEU A 645 -32.98 17.56 13.01
CA LEU A 645 -32.58 16.95 14.27
C LEU A 645 -31.41 17.72 14.89
N LYS A 646 -31.59 17.95 16.18
CA LYS A 646 -30.76 18.76 17.08
C LYS A 646 -29.38 18.15 17.23
N GLU A 647 -28.39 19.03 17.20
CA GLU A 647 -27.01 18.74 17.57
C GLU A 647 -26.92 18.23 19.01
N LYS A 648 -26.35 17.03 19.18
CA LYS A 648 -25.84 16.55 20.46
C LYS A 648 -24.32 16.64 20.41
N GLU A 649 -23.77 17.33 21.38
CA GLU A 649 -22.35 17.44 21.66
C GLU A 649 -21.77 16.05 21.93
N VAL A 650 -20.64 15.73 21.24
CA VAL A 650 -19.86 14.50 21.43
C VAL A 650 -18.87 14.73 22.58
N PRO A 651 -18.83 13.87 23.60
CA PRO A 651 -17.85 13.99 24.67
C PRO A 651 -16.45 13.64 24.22
N GLN A 652 -15.50 14.48 24.54
CA GLN A 652 -14.07 14.22 24.38
C GLN A 652 -13.64 13.04 25.27
N ARG A 653 -13.03 12.01 24.69
CA ARG A 653 -12.41 10.90 25.42
C ARG A 653 -11.06 11.30 26.00
N PRO A 654 -10.75 10.92 27.24
CA PRO A 654 -9.42 11.12 27.82
C PRO A 654 -8.45 10.04 27.30
N THR A 655 -7.31 10.48 26.78
CA THR A 655 -6.18 9.60 26.42
C THR A 655 -5.54 9.01 27.69
N LYS A 656 -5.60 7.70 27.84
CA LYS A 656 -4.86 6.99 28.89
C LYS A 656 -3.41 6.77 28.45
N ARG A 657 -2.48 7.47 29.09
CA ARG A 657 -1.04 7.20 29.03
C ARG A 657 -0.72 5.82 29.63
N ALA A 658 -0.20 4.91 28.84
CA ALA A 658 0.50 3.73 29.34
C ALA A 658 1.95 4.12 29.63
N LYS A 659 2.38 4.05 30.88
CA LYS A 659 3.80 4.19 31.26
C LYS A 659 4.55 2.93 30.81
N LYS A 660 5.37 3.04 29.77
CA LYS A 660 6.39 2.03 29.43
C LYS A 660 7.67 2.36 30.18
N ASN A 661 8.29 1.34 30.79
CA ASN A 661 9.59 1.43 31.46
C ASN A 661 10.67 1.73 30.43
N ILE A 662 11.34 2.87 30.60
CA ILE A 662 12.40 3.36 29.71
C ILE A 662 13.71 2.67 30.10
N ILE A 663 14.22 1.83 29.21
CA ILE A 663 15.63 1.38 29.24
C ILE A 663 16.40 2.41 28.40
N LYS A 664 17.35 3.13 29.01
CA LYS A 664 18.27 4.06 28.33
C LYS A 664 19.02 3.33 27.21
N LYS A 665 18.58 3.47 25.95
CA LYS A 665 19.38 3.08 24.78
C LYS A 665 20.44 4.17 24.53
N LYS A 666 21.72 3.76 24.36
CA LYS A 666 22.78 4.62 23.79
C LYS A 666 22.32 5.18 22.46
N ALA A 667 22.70 6.41 22.11
CA ALA A 667 22.45 7.00 20.80
C ALA A 667 22.77 5.98 19.70
N ALA A 668 21.74 5.54 18.98
CA ALA A 668 21.89 4.51 17.97
C ALA A 668 22.67 5.09 16.77
N GLN A 669 23.68 4.37 16.29
CA GLN A 669 24.40 4.71 15.07
C GLN A 669 23.47 4.43 13.87
N SER A 670 23.28 5.43 13.00
CA SER A 670 22.45 5.24 11.80
C SER A 670 23.10 4.31 10.78
N LYS A 671 22.37 3.27 10.37
CA LYS A 671 22.76 2.31 9.33
C LYS A 671 22.14 2.74 8.01
N LEU A 672 22.95 2.97 6.99
CA LEU A 672 22.48 3.37 5.66
C LEU A 672 22.93 2.35 4.60
N CYS A 673 22.03 2.04 3.65
CA CYS A 673 22.44 1.27 2.49
C CYS A 673 23.34 2.12 1.57
N SER A 674 24.16 1.46 0.76
CA SER A 674 25.13 2.13 -0.12
C SER A 674 24.47 3.11 -1.08
N GLU A 675 23.26 2.81 -1.56
CA GLU A 675 22.48 3.67 -2.46
C GLU A 675 22.03 4.98 -1.79
N CYS A 676 21.82 4.99 -0.46
CA CYS A 676 21.46 6.20 0.28
C CYS A 676 22.68 7.07 0.62
N VAL A 677 23.86 6.47 0.71
CA VAL A 677 25.10 7.19 1.06
C VAL A 677 25.75 7.85 -0.17
N CYS A 678 25.74 7.20 -1.34
CA CYS A 678 26.43 7.68 -2.54
C CYS A 678 25.93 9.04 -3.08
N PRO A 679 24.61 9.38 -3.06
CA PRO A 679 24.13 10.71 -3.49
C PRO A 679 24.57 11.87 -2.62
N MET A 680 25.17 11.59 -1.45
CA MET A 680 25.66 12.62 -0.53
C MET A 680 27.01 13.22 -0.96
N GLU A 681 27.36 13.16 -2.24
CA GLU A 681 28.59 13.72 -2.81
C GLU A 681 28.74 15.21 -2.48
N GLY A 682 29.91 15.57 -1.94
CA GLY A 682 30.25 16.94 -1.53
C GLY A 682 30.13 17.24 -0.04
N LYS A 683 29.51 16.37 0.77
CA LYS A 683 29.54 16.44 2.24
C LYS A 683 30.65 15.52 2.76
N LEU A 684 31.48 16.00 3.68
CA LEU A 684 32.49 15.17 4.35
C LEU A 684 31.77 14.13 5.21
N ILE A 685 31.65 12.91 4.69
CA ILE A 685 30.97 11.82 5.39
C ILE A 685 32.05 11.04 6.14
N HIS A 686 32.03 11.12 7.48
CA HIS A 686 32.85 10.29 8.34
C HIS A 686 31.99 9.13 8.85
N GLY A 687 32.46 7.91 8.61
CA GLY A 687 31.72 6.74 9.03
C GLY A 687 32.45 5.45 8.67
N LYS A 688 31.79 4.34 8.90
CA LYS A 688 32.34 3.01 8.75
C LYS A 688 31.54 2.23 7.70
N LEU A 689 32.23 1.74 6.69
CA LEU A 689 31.65 0.81 5.73
C LEU A 689 31.78 -0.61 6.26
N VAL A 690 30.67 -1.28 6.43
CA VAL A 690 30.60 -2.66 6.94
C VAL A 690 30.26 -3.59 5.79
N LEU A 691 31.12 -4.58 5.54
CA LEU A 691 30.90 -5.64 4.57
C LEU A 691 30.39 -6.89 5.30
N ARG A 692 29.19 -7.37 4.97
CA ARG A 692 28.65 -8.64 5.45
C ARG A 692 29.18 -9.81 4.64
N LYS A 693 29.33 -9.63 3.33
CA LYS A 693 29.93 -10.58 2.40
C LYS A 693 31.04 -9.92 1.62
N GLN A 694 32.11 -10.68 1.37
CA GLN A 694 33.19 -10.18 0.52
C GLN A 694 32.75 -10.19 -0.93
N LEU A 695 33.12 -9.15 -1.66
CA LEU A 695 32.79 -9.02 -3.08
C LEU A 695 33.39 -10.15 -3.92
N SER A 696 34.58 -10.66 -3.52
CA SER A 696 35.22 -11.84 -4.13
C SER A 696 34.32 -13.07 -4.07
N THR A 697 33.71 -13.35 -2.92
CA THR A 697 32.82 -14.50 -2.74
C THR A 697 31.57 -14.41 -3.61
N LEU A 698 30.99 -13.21 -3.75
CA LEU A 698 29.84 -13.00 -4.65
C LEU A 698 30.24 -13.19 -6.14
N LYS A 699 31.43 -12.75 -6.52
CA LYS A 699 31.97 -12.97 -7.87
C LYS A 699 32.32 -14.43 -8.12
N GLU A 700 32.85 -15.14 -7.14
CA GLU A 700 33.13 -16.58 -7.25
C GLU A 700 31.83 -17.36 -7.50
N LEU A 701 30.74 -17.03 -6.78
CA LEU A 701 29.42 -17.63 -7.01
C LEU A 701 28.94 -17.40 -8.45
N ILE A 702 29.09 -16.19 -8.98
CA ILE A 702 28.73 -15.84 -10.37
C ILE A 702 29.53 -16.69 -11.37
N GLU A 703 30.86 -16.74 -11.23
CA GLU A 703 31.72 -17.48 -12.15
C GLU A 703 31.49 -19.00 -12.08
N GLU A 704 31.29 -19.54 -10.89
CA GLU A 704 30.91 -20.95 -10.70
C GLU A 704 29.58 -21.27 -11.40
N THR A 705 28.57 -20.38 -11.24
CA THR A 705 27.28 -20.55 -11.91
C THR A 705 27.42 -20.53 -13.43
N LYS A 706 28.22 -19.60 -13.98
CA LYS A 706 28.50 -19.56 -15.42
C LYS A 706 29.14 -20.85 -15.93
N MET A 707 30.12 -21.37 -15.19
CA MET A 707 30.75 -22.64 -15.54
C MET A 707 29.79 -23.82 -15.51
N ASN A 708 28.86 -23.84 -14.58
CA ASN A 708 27.85 -24.89 -14.46
C ASN A 708 26.71 -24.78 -15.50
N LEU A 709 26.52 -23.62 -16.14
CA LEU A 709 25.55 -23.41 -17.21
C LEU A 709 26.07 -23.82 -18.61
N VAL A 710 27.38 -24.03 -18.79
CA VAL A 710 28.02 -24.51 -20.02
C VAL A 710 28.02 -26.03 -20.03
#